data_7b266b49bf4c830bf11039e18f7484a7
#
_entry.id   7b266b49bf4c830bf11039e18f7484a7
#
_cell.length_a   1.000
_cell.length_b   1.000
_cell.length_c   1.000
_cell.angle_alpha   90.00
_cell.angle_beta   90.00
_cell.angle_gamma   90.00
#
_symmetry.space_group_name_H-M   'P 1'
#
loop_
_entity.id
_entity.type
_entity.pdbx_description
1 polymer ?
#
loop_
_entity_poly.entity_id
_entity_poly.type
_entity_poly.pdbx_seq_one_letter_code
_entity_poly.pdbx_strand_id
1 'polypeptide(L)'
;MSPIKPPTMVRSRSQLGSAYAPHHPFTFEGGEGACMTVPWSGNRDAALKEITKRTIAEQIQEYCEAWAARATQGTGLRHPVDLTQAVDQSMISGGAVRVRYGDLVFQTPEIVGYVPFPLAFVCKRCGLHRSCDSLKTAEKEFANFHAACPNDRQGCANDWQQIDVVMAHWSGDLEPLTPSYRHWHASQGGPPGAGEIRTISTCMSCSGDRFYLKRPPGSFAGWHFECVSCHTVRPILQRDRRTLELLGPLLQAGQTTQAFPAEINMEPISYRASAAHYTHGDQLLVFDEDRWLGLLAESRIQELCGFLATQYGYPTTQLSDAERERILREQGRHQEWVNYKGSRDVLRMVENTPGATQQMLDGLRGTLQQAEKDWNETVFAGRQQAAPGILEACTARSRWIRRYDFVRMAAEHKTLEEEKLHGGREIGDGKKVSVDVRVLDPFLKPDGLSPADEARMLEQVSRRLDLLGIAEMRLVRNVGVCEYTFGYTRTESKPTVQRDKLQGAEMPVKLRLHGRVKVRDGAAHPVLCIEQSNEGFYVRLDEAIVLEWLTRNGVAVPAAGPDVALGGRLIEDFADAQNDNASRFSRFLDEYRRDRSVPRRAAAYVFTLLHTAAHHLITVASAMSGLDLSSFGEHLFVPDLAFLVYRRGTTMDLGNLSSMWRERGHPSFGNDVLDRMVNPSSLRCGSESVCNQRGGACPDCLLIPESACLTRNELLSRSVLIGRGLPRWDDVRTSIIGYFEIAAERALANAP
;
A
#
# COMPACT_ATOMS: atom_id res chain seq x y z
N MET A 1 -13.72 -29.52 37.92
CA MET A 1 -14.31 -29.04 36.63
C MET A 1 -13.20 -29.05 35.60
N SER A 2 -13.36 -29.75 34.47
CA SER A 2 -12.42 -29.65 33.36
C SER A 2 -12.40 -28.20 32.90
N PRO A 3 -11.22 -27.62 32.60
CA PRO A 3 -11.16 -26.27 32.10
C PRO A 3 -12.02 -26.17 30.83
N ILE A 4 -12.99 -25.26 30.81
CA ILE A 4 -13.80 -24.97 29.65
C ILE A 4 -12.84 -24.47 28.57
N LYS A 5 -12.74 -25.21 27.45
CA LYS A 5 -11.94 -24.73 26.33
C LYS A 5 -12.57 -23.43 25.82
N PRO A 6 -11.76 -22.36 25.65
CA PRO A 6 -12.28 -21.14 25.04
C PRO A 6 -12.82 -21.45 23.64
N PRO A 7 -13.92 -20.83 23.23
CA PRO A 7 -14.47 -21.02 21.88
C PRO A 7 -13.44 -20.61 20.83
N THR A 8 -13.48 -21.27 19.68
CA THR A 8 -12.59 -20.99 18.54
C THR A 8 -13.39 -20.77 17.27
N MET A 9 -12.91 -19.88 16.43
CA MET A 9 -13.47 -19.61 15.11
C MET A 9 -12.43 -19.91 14.03
N VAL A 10 -12.87 -20.50 12.91
CA VAL A 10 -12.01 -20.71 11.75
C VAL A 10 -12.09 -19.48 10.85
N ARG A 11 -10.92 -18.93 10.50
CA ARG A 11 -10.80 -17.77 9.61
C ARG A 11 -9.65 -18.00 8.63
N SER A 12 -9.76 -17.45 7.43
CA SER A 12 -8.67 -17.49 6.46
C SER A 12 -7.50 -16.61 6.91
N ARG A 13 -6.30 -16.89 6.39
CA ARG A 13 -5.11 -16.07 6.67
C ARG A 13 -5.33 -14.60 6.29
N SER A 14 -5.98 -14.35 5.16
CA SER A 14 -6.31 -13.00 4.70
C SER A 14 -7.22 -12.27 5.70
N GLN A 15 -8.23 -12.95 6.24
CA GLN A 15 -9.07 -12.37 7.29
C GLN A 15 -8.29 -12.12 8.59
N LEU A 16 -7.39 -13.02 8.98
CA LEU A 16 -6.55 -12.85 10.17
C LEU A 16 -5.57 -11.68 10.04
N GLY A 17 -5.10 -11.42 8.82
CA GLY A 17 -4.25 -10.26 8.53
C GLY A 17 -4.99 -8.93 8.37
N SER A 18 -6.31 -8.93 8.21
CA SER A 18 -7.11 -7.73 7.95
C SER A 18 -8.25 -7.52 8.95
N ALA A 19 -9.39 -8.14 8.73
CA ALA A 19 -10.61 -7.98 9.53
C ALA A 19 -10.48 -8.52 10.97
N TYR A 20 -9.51 -9.38 11.23
CA TYR A 20 -9.17 -9.91 12.56
C TYR A 20 -7.73 -9.57 12.94
N ALA A 21 -7.14 -8.55 12.33
CA ALA A 21 -5.81 -8.05 12.71
C ALA A 21 -5.77 -7.67 14.21
N PRO A 22 -4.59 -7.68 14.85
CA PRO A 22 -4.47 -7.34 16.27
C PRO A 22 -5.15 -6.03 16.65
N HIS A 23 -5.85 -6.03 17.78
CA HIS A 23 -6.64 -4.92 18.34
C HIS A 23 -7.93 -4.59 17.59
N HIS A 24 -8.41 -5.46 16.70
CA HIS A 24 -9.69 -5.32 16.02
C HIS A 24 -10.84 -5.83 16.91
N PRO A 25 -11.88 -5.03 17.20
CA PRO A 25 -13.07 -5.50 17.89
C PRO A 25 -13.95 -6.30 16.91
N PHE A 26 -14.48 -7.43 17.35
CA PHE A 26 -15.32 -8.30 16.54
C PHE A 26 -16.41 -9.00 17.38
N THR A 27 -17.40 -9.57 16.71
CA THR A 27 -18.42 -10.42 17.34
C THR A 27 -18.06 -11.88 17.14
N PHE A 28 -18.13 -12.66 18.22
CA PHE A 28 -17.95 -14.11 18.15
C PHE A 28 -19.16 -14.78 17.47
N GLU A 29 -18.90 -15.82 16.69
CA GLU A 29 -19.96 -16.63 16.07
C GLU A 29 -20.87 -17.23 17.14
N GLY A 30 -22.14 -17.46 16.80
CA GLY A 30 -23.10 -18.05 17.74
C GLY A 30 -23.66 -17.06 18.77
N GLY A 31 -23.30 -15.77 18.70
CA GLY A 31 -23.82 -14.76 19.65
C GLY A 31 -23.14 -14.79 21.02
N GLU A 32 -21.96 -15.40 21.14
CA GLU A 32 -21.19 -15.53 22.39
C GLU A 32 -20.64 -14.21 22.94
N GLY A 33 -20.84 -13.10 22.22
CA GLY A 33 -20.46 -11.76 22.65
C GLY A 33 -19.42 -11.09 21.76
N ALA A 34 -19.05 -9.88 22.15
CA ALA A 34 -18.03 -9.10 21.48
C ALA A 34 -16.66 -9.30 22.14
N CYS A 35 -15.64 -9.34 21.30
CA CYS A 35 -14.25 -9.54 21.68
C CYS A 35 -13.35 -8.57 20.96
N MET A 36 -12.11 -8.48 21.40
CA MET A 36 -11.03 -7.76 20.70
C MET A 36 -9.87 -8.73 20.47
N THR A 37 -9.35 -8.74 19.26
CA THR A 37 -8.17 -9.54 18.91
C THR A 37 -6.93 -9.03 19.61
N VAL A 38 -6.03 -9.96 19.94
CA VAL A 38 -4.71 -9.64 20.51
C VAL A 38 -3.61 -10.35 19.72
N PRO A 39 -2.41 -9.78 19.64
CA PRO A 39 -1.30 -10.39 18.93
C PRO A 39 -0.97 -11.77 19.49
N TRP A 40 -0.50 -12.70 18.66
CA TRP A 40 -0.16 -14.05 19.04
C TRP A 40 1.31 -14.36 18.74
N SER A 41 2.06 -14.74 19.77
CA SER A 41 3.50 -15.02 19.65
C SER A 41 3.84 -16.39 19.04
N GLY A 42 2.86 -17.27 18.90
CA GLY A 42 3.06 -18.62 18.37
C GLY A 42 2.84 -18.76 16.85
N ASN A 43 2.64 -17.65 16.14
CA ASN A 43 2.59 -17.68 14.68
C ASN A 43 3.98 -18.02 14.11
N ARG A 44 4.01 -18.74 12.98
CA ARG A 44 5.26 -19.06 12.28
C ARG A 44 5.87 -17.81 11.66
N ASP A 45 7.20 -17.80 11.58
CA ASP A 45 7.90 -16.81 10.80
C ASP A 45 7.47 -16.88 9.33
N ALA A 46 7.28 -15.73 8.70
CA ALA A 46 6.99 -15.67 7.28
C ALA A 46 8.19 -16.20 6.47
N ALA A 47 7.89 -17.03 5.47
CA ALA A 47 8.90 -17.67 4.63
C ALA A 47 9.55 -16.71 3.60
N LEU A 48 9.45 -15.41 3.82
CA LEU A 48 9.97 -14.36 2.97
C LEU A 48 11.51 -14.36 2.93
N LYS A 49 12.06 -14.03 1.77
CA LYS A 49 13.49 -13.74 1.63
C LYS A 49 13.89 -12.52 2.47
N GLU A 50 15.15 -12.48 2.87
CA GLU A 50 15.67 -11.38 3.70
C GLU A 50 15.53 -10.02 3.03
N ILE A 51 15.75 -9.94 1.70
CA ILE A 51 15.57 -8.71 0.93
C ILE A 51 14.11 -8.23 0.98
N THR A 52 13.15 -9.13 0.86
CA THR A 52 11.72 -8.80 0.96
C THR A 52 11.37 -8.27 2.35
N LYS A 53 11.85 -8.90 3.41
CA LYS A 53 11.64 -8.45 4.79
C LYS A 53 12.23 -7.07 5.04
N ARG A 54 13.43 -6.79 4.53
CA ARG A 54 14.06 -5.47 4.61
C ARG A 54 13.27 -4.42 3.84
N THR A 55 12.83 -4.76 2.64
CA THR A 55 11.97 -3.88 1.84
C THR A 55 10.67 -3.53 2.58
N ILE A 56 10.01 -4.50 3.20
CA ILE A 56 8.82 -4.25 4.02
C ILE A 56 9.14 -3.31 5.20
N ALA A 57 10.25 -3.55 5.90
CA ALA A 57 10.64 -2.70 7.03
C ALA A 57 10.90 -1.25 6.60
N GLU A 58 11.53 -1.05 5.45
CA GLU A 58 11.78 0.27 4.87
C GLU A 58 10.47 0.97 4.46
N GLN A 59 9.54 0.22 3.84
CA GLN A 59 8.21 0.74 3.50
C GLN A 59 7.41 1.14 4.75
N ILE A 60 7.46 0.34 5.81
CA ILE A 60 6.82 0.69 7.09
C ILE A 60 7.44 1.95 7.68
N GLN A 61 8.76 2.08 7.66
CA GLN A 61 9.46 3.28 8.11
C GLN A 61 9.01 4.51 7.32
N GLU A 62 9.02 4.43 5.98
CA GLU A 62 8.59 5.52 5.11
C GLU A 62 7.13 5.90 5.35
N TYR A 63 6.26 4.89 5.51
CA TYR A 63 4.85 5.09 5.80
C TYR A 63 4.64 5.85 7.12
N CYS A 64 5.31 5.43 8.18
CA CYS A 64 5.22 6.05 9.50
C CYS A 64 5.76 7.47 9.52
N GLU A 65 6.84 7.74 8.78
CA GLU A 65 7.39 9.09 8.61
C GLU A 65 6.42 10.01 7.86
N ALA A 66 5.87 9.56 6.73
CA ALA A 66 4.91 10.32 5.95
C ALA A 66 3.63 10.60 6.75
N TRP A 67 3.16 9.59 7.50
CA TRP A 67 2.03 9.74 8.42
C TRP A 67 2.28 10.83 9.46
N ALA A 68 3.40 10.75 10.17
CA ALA A 68 3.76 11.70 11.21
C ALA A 68 3.94 13.12 10.67
N ALA A 69 4.62 13.26 9.53
CA ALA A 69 4.81 14.54 8.86
C ALA A 69 3.47 15.23 8.54
N ARG A 70 2.49 14.47 8.05
CA ARG A 70 1.16 14.99 7.74
C ARG A 70 0.33 15.24 8.99
N ALA A 71 0.34 14.34 9.97
CA ALA A 71 -0.42 14.48 11.20
C ALA A 71 0.04 15.70 12.03
N THR A 72 1.35 15.97 12.06
CA THR A 72 1.92 17.13 12.79
C THR A 72 1.71 18.47 12.10
N GLN A 73 1.30 18.46 10.82
CA GLN A 73 0.92 19.67 10.08
C GLN A 73 -0.55 20.09 10.29
N GLY A 74 -1.29 19.42 11.18
CA GLY A 74 -2.67 19.75 11.50
C GLY A 74 -2.87 21.24 11.75
N THR A 75 -3.90 21.83 11.15
CA THR A 75 -4.16 23.26 11.17
C THR A 75 -5.29 23.62 12.14
N GLY A 76 -5.27 24.83 12.67
CA GLY A 76 -6.36 25.36 13.50
C GLY A 76 -6.38 24.86 14.95
N LEU A 77 -5.39 24.06 15.38
CA LEU A 77 -5.23 23.65 16.77
C LEU A 77 -4.61 24.79 17.61
N ARG A 78 -4.99 24.86 18.87
CA ARG A 78 -4.50 25.88 19.80
C ARG A 78 -3.14 25.57 20.41
N HIS A 79 -2.63 24.36 20.19
CA HIS A 79 -1.32 23.91 20.65
C HIS A 79 -0.59 23.20 19.53
N PRO A 80 0.74 23.21 19.53
CA PRO A 80 1.52 22.44 18.58
C PRO A 80 1.28 20.94 18.75
N VAL A 81 1.14 20.22 17.64
CA VAL A 81 1.07 18.75 17.63
C VAL A 81 2.49 18.20 17.64
N ASP A 82 2.80 17.35 18.59
CA ASP A 82 4.07 16.64 18.63
C ASP A 82 3.98 15.24 18.01
N LEU A 83 5.14 14.60 17.82
CA LEU A 83 5.21 13.26 17.23
C LEU A 83 4.47 12.19 18.05
N THR A 84 4.35 12.39 19.37
CA THR A 84 3.68 11.41 20.25
C THR A 84 2.17 11.37 20.05
N GLN A 85 1.61 12.43 19.48
CA GLN A 85 0.20 12.49 19.09
C GLN A 85 -0.05 11.85 17.72
N ALA A 86 0.97 11.86 16.84
CA ALA A 86 0.88 11.33 15.48
C ALA A 86 1.21 9.83 15.38
N VAL A 87 2.16 9.34 16.17
CA VAL A 87 2.62 7.93 16.15
C VAL A 87 2.87 7.42 17.58
N ASP A 88 3.00 6.09 17.72
CA ASP A 88 3.34 5.50 19.02
C ASP A 88 4.74 5.93 19.49
N GLN A 89 4.90 6.05 20.80
CA GLN A 89 6.18 6.36 21.44
C GLN A 89 7.28 5.34 21.05
N SER A 90 6.91 4.08 20.81
CA SER A 90 7.85 3.04 20.36
C SER A 90 8.48 3.31 19.00
N MET A 91 7.85 4.16 18.19
CA MET A 91 8.36 4.59 16.89
C MET A 91 9.23 5.85 16.97
N ILE A 92 9.42 6.45 18.13
CA ILE A 92 10.13 7.73 18.28
C ILE A 92 11.49 7.47 18.90
N SER A 93 12.56 7.92 18.23
CA SER A 93 13.92 7.86 18.73
C SER A 93 14.72 9.07 18.25
N GLY A 94 15.36 9.79 19.16
CA GLY A 94 16.14 10.99 18.84
C GLY A 94 15.32 12.12 18.22
N GLY A 95 14.05 12.27 18.61
CA GLY A 95 13.15 13.31 18.08
C GLY A 95 12.65 13.08 16.65
N ALA A 96 12.85 11.89 16.11
CA ALA A 96 12.39 11.49 14.78
C ALA A 96 11.65 10.14 14.82
N VAL A 97 10.81 9.89 13.82
CA VAL A 97 10.17 8.58 13.64
C VAL A 97 11.22 7.59 13.18
N ARG A 98 11.33 6.47 13.88
CA ARG A 98 12.25 5.39 13.56
C ARG A 98 11.63 4.04 13.87
N VAL A 99 11.38 3.27 12.80
CA VAL A 99 10.98 1.85 12.88
C VAL A 99 12.15 1.04 12.31
N ARG A 100 12.88 0.35 13.18
CA ARG A 100 14.04 -0.43 12.77
C ARG A 100 13.63 -1.83 12.36
N TYR A 101 14.36 -2.43 11.43
CA TYR A 101 14.17 -3.83 11.06
C TYR A 101 14.15 -4.78 12.27
N GLY A 102 15.06 -4.57 13.24
CA GLY A 102 15.13 -5.37 14.46
C GLY A 102 13.98 -5.16 15.47
N ASP A 103 13.15 -4.14 15.29
CA ASP A 103 11.96 -3.90 16.12
C ASP A 103 10.74 -4.69 15.61
N LEU A 104 10.86 -5.35 14.43
CA LEU A 104 9.81 -6.03 13.72
C LEU A 104 10.05 -7.55 13.71
N VAL A 105 8.97 -8.32 13.74
CA VAL A 105 8.96 -9.77 13.47
C VAL A 105 7.94 -10.07 12.39
N PHE A 106 8.38 -10.74 11.33
CA PHE A 106 7.56 -11.07 10.17
C PHE A 106 6.91 -12.43 10.37
N GLN A 107 5.59 -12.48 10.47
CA GLN A 107 4.83 -13.68 10.81
C GLN A 107 3.75 -13.97 9.78
N THR A 108 3.55 -15.26 9.48
CA THR A 108 2.37 -15.71 8.75
C THR A 108 1.19 -15.79 9.72
N PRO A 109 0.07 -15.08 9.50
CA PRO A 109 -1.07 -15.12 10.40
C PRO A 109 -1.79 -16.48 10.30
N GLU A 110 -1.65 -17.29 11.32
CA GLU A 110 -2.33 -18.60 11.45
C GLU A 110 -3.31 -18.60 12.60
N ILE A 111 -2.95 -17.89 13.66
CA ILE A 111 -3.74 -17.79 14.89
C ILE A 111 -3.71 -16.33 15.36
N VAL A 112 -4.81 -15.87 15.89
CA VAL A 112 -4.91 -14.63 16.64
C VAL A 112 -5.58 -14.92 17.98
N GLY A 113 -5.06 -14.35 19.04
CA GLY A 113 -5.70 -14.42 20.35
C GLY A 113 -6.89 -13.44 20.42
N TYR A 114 -7.73 -13.60 21.42
CA TYR A 114 -8.80 -12.64 21.68
C TYR A 114 -9.06 -12.49 23.18
N VAL A 115 -9.65 -11.36 23.52
CA VAL A 115 -10.13 -11.06 24.87
C VAL A 115 -11.56 -10.53 24.80
N PRO A 116 -12.44 -10.83 25.77
CA PRO A 116 -13.76 -10.20 25.83
C PRO A 116 -13.64 -8.69 25.88
N PHE A 117 -14.38 -8.00 25.02
CA PHE A 117 -14.40 -6.54 24.93
C PHE A 117 -15.62 -6.03 24.15
N PRO A 118 -16.31 -4.97 24.62
CA PRO A 118 -16.07 -4.23 25.87
C PRO A 118 -16.60 -4.96 27.12
N LEU A 119 -15.91 -4.79 28.26
CA LEU A 119 -16.36 -5.33 29.54
C LEU A 119 -17.41 -4.40 30.20
N ALA A 120 -18.45 -4.09 29.46
CA ALA A 120 -19.57 -3.25 29.87
C ALA A 120 -20.89 -3.93 29.53
N PHE A 121 -21.80 -3.97 30.49
CA PHE A 121 -23.05 -4.72 30.41
C PHE A 121 -24.21 -3.89 30.94
N VAL A 122 -25.43 -4.19 30.47
CA VAL A 122 -26.67 -3.63 30.97
C VAL A 122 -27.66 -4.76 31.27
N CYS A 123 -28.40 -4.62 32.35
CA CYS A 123 -29.57 -5.47 32.56
C CYS A 123 -30.62 -5.18 31.50
N LYS A 124 -31.07 -6.19 30.77
CA LYS A 124 -32.06 -6.02 29.69
C LYS A 124 -33.41 -5.47 30.18
N ARG A 125 -33.77 -5.71 31.45
CA ARG A 125 -35.04 -5.26 32.01
C ARG A 125 -34.98 -3.83 32.54
N CYS A 126 -34.05 -3.53 33.42
CA CYS A 126 -34.03 -2.24 34.12
C CYS A 126 -33.01 -1.24 33.57
N GLY A 127 -32.07 -1.68 32.76
CA GLY A 127 -31.01 -0.83 32.22
C GLY A 127 -29.87 -0.55 33.22
N LEU A 128 -29.81 -1.27 34.36
CA LEU A 128 -28.71 -1.11 35.30
C LEU A 128 -27.38 -1.43 34.59
N HIS A 129 -26.45 -0.50 34.66
CA HIS A 129 -25.14 -0.60 34.05
C HIS A 129 -24.14 -1.30 34.98
N ARG A 130 -23.24 -2.05 34.40
CA ARG A 130 -22.10 -2.69 35.06
C ARG A 130 -20.91 -2.73 34.13
N SER A 131 -19.73 -2.36 34.62
CA SER A 131 -18.48 -2.45 33.85
C SER A 131 -17.32 -2.90 34.73
N CYS A 132 -16.33 -3.50 34.08
CA CYS A 132 -15.05 -3.84 34.66
C CYS A 132 -13.91 -3.17 33.89
N ASP A 133 -12.94 -2.65 34.61
CA ASP A 133 -11.81 -1.91 34.01
C ASP A 133 -10.78 -2.85 33.33
N SER A 134 -10.75 -4.13 33.73
CA SER A 134 -9.81 -5.10 33.19
C SER A 134 -10.34 -6.53 33.30
N LEU A 135 -9.79 -7.43 32.46
CA LEU A 135 -10.05 -8.87 32.56
C LEU A 135 -9.72 -9.42 33.95
N LYS A 136 -8.63 -8.97 34.55
CA LYS A 136 -8.22 -9.41 35.91
C LYS A 136 -9.24 -8.99 36.95
N THR A 137 -9.86 -7.83 36.81
CA THR A 137 -10.96 -7.40 37.68
C THR A 137 -12.22 -8.23 37.39
N ALA A 138 -12.54 -8.46 36.11
CA ALA A 138 -13.67 -9.29 35.71
C ALA A 138 -13.53 -10.74 36.28
N GLU A 139 -12.36 -11.32 36.19
CA GLU A 139 -12.07 -12.68 36.76
C GLU A 139 -12.28 -12.74 38.27
N LYS A 140 -11.83 -11.73 39.02
CA LYS A 140 -12.04 -11.64 40.45
C LYS A 140 -13.50 -11.45 40.83
N GLU A 141 -14.25 -10.73 40.01
CA GLU A 141 -15.66 -10.45 40.21
C GLU A 141 -16.56 -11.46 39.49
N PHE A 142 -16.03 -12.52 38.90
CA PHE A 142 -16.76 -13.47 38.06
C PHE A 142 -18.00 -14.04 38.78
N ALA A 143 -17.90 -14.36 40.07
CA ALA A 143 -19.04 -14.77 40.85
C ALA A 143 -20.16 -13.72 40.90
N ASN A 144 -19.76 -12.45 40.94
CA ASN A 144 -20.71 -11.32 40.91
C ASN A 144 -21.20 -10.99 39.48
N PHE A 145 -20.46 -11.36 38.47
CA PHE A 145 -20.85 -11.17 37.08
C PHE A 145 -22.03 -12.06 36.66
N HIS A 146 -22.10 -13.26 37.24
CA HIS A 146 -23.23 -14.17 37.07
C HIS A 146 -24.32 -13.98 38.12
N ALA A 147 -24.16 -13.02 39.04
CA ALA A 147 -25.20 -12.73 40.00
C ALA A 147 -26.41 -12.08 39.31
N ALA A 148 -27.59 -12.35 39.80
CA ALA A 148 -28.78 -11.69 39.40
C ALA A 148 -28.67 -10.16 39.53
N CYS A 149 -29.40 -9.42 38.71
CA CYS A 149 -29.41 -7.97 38.80
C CYS A 149 -29.88 -7.58 40.23
N PRO A 150 -29.09 -6.74 40.96
CA PRO A 150 -29.42 -6.37 42.35
C PRO A 150 -30.65 -5.51 42.49
N ASN A 151 -31.40 -5.28 41.40
CA ASN A 151 -32.64 -4.52 41.38
C ASN A 151 -33.85 -5.45 41.45
N ASP A 152 -33.97 -6.25 42.54
CA ASP A 152 -34.99 -7.28 42.73
C ASP A 152 -36.46 -6.76 42.65
N ARG A 153 -36.66 -5.48 42.93
CA ARG A 153 -38.02 -4.88 42.94
C ARG A 153 -38.66 -4.82 41.54
N GLN A 154 -37.91 -5.05 40.49
CA GLN A 154 -38.39 -5.02 39.10
C GLN A 154 -38.47 -6.41 38.45
N GLY A 155 -38.31 -7.48 39.22
CA GLY A 155 -38.32 -8.85 38.71
C GLY A 155 -37.19 -9.13 37.68
N CYS A 156 -36.06 -8.51 37.87
CA CYS A 156 -34.90 -8.74 37.04
C CYS A 156 -34.32 -10.14 37.28
N ALA A 157 -34.11 -10.87 36.21
CA ALA A 157 -33.35 -12.10 36.20
C ALA A 157 -31.85 -11.85 35.92
N ASN A 158 -31.06 -12.90 35.89
CA ASN A 158 -29.68 -12.82 35.45
C ASN A 158 -29.58 -12.68 33.91
N ASP A 159 -30.04 -11.55 33.38
CA ASP A 159 -30.15 -11.27 31.94
C ASP A 159 -29.35 -10.00 31.57
N TRP A 160 -28.02 -10.16 31.58
CA TRP A 160 -27.10 -9.12 31.22
C TRP A 160 -26.79 -9.15 29.72
N GLN A 161 -26.81 -7.99 29.10
CA GLN A 161 -26.43 -7.78 27.71
C GLN A 161 -25.14 -6.97 27.65
N GLN A 162 -24.16 -7.48 26.91
CA GLN A 162 -22.95 -6.70 26.59
C GLN A 162 -23.34 -5.49 25.74
N ILE A 163 -22.74 -4.34 26.05
CA ILE A 163 -23.00 -3.09 25.33
C ILE A 163 -22.23 -3.13 24.02
N ASP A 164 -22.89 -2.76 22.93
CA ASP A 164 -22.34 -2.71 21.56
C ASP A 164 -21.73 -1.36 21.19
N VAL A 165 -21.68 -0.42 22.14
CA VAL A 165 -21.08 0.91 21.99
C VAL A 165 -19.80 0.99 22.82
N VAL A 166 -18.78 1.55 22.20
CA VAL A 166 -17.47 1.84 22.79
C VAL A 166 -17.13 3.30 22.63
N MET A 167 -16.22 3.78 23.43
CA MET A 167 -15.69 5.13 23.36
C MET A 167 -14.38 5.09 22.59
N ALA A 168 -14.31 5.76 21.45
CA ALA A 168 -13.13 5.83 20.58
C ALA A 168 -12.51 7.23 20.60
N HIS A 169 -11.21 7.28 20.42
CA HIS A 169 -10.47 8.52 20.36
C HIS A 169 -9.43 8.49 19.22
N TRP A 170 -9.13 9.64 18.65
CA TRP A 170 -8.12 9.77 17.58
C TRP A 170 -6.70 9.43 18.07
N SER A 171 -6.43 9.42 19.37
CA SER A 171 -5.19 8.90 19.98
C SER A 171 -5.00 7.38 19.79
N GLY A 172 -6.01 6.69 19.22
CA GLY A 172 -6.04 5.24 19.05
C GLY A 172 -6.54 4.48 20.27
N ASP A 173 -7.01 5.16 21.30
CA ASP A 173 -7.60 4.50 22.47
C ASP A 173 -9.07 4.14 22.22
N LEU A 174 -9.45 2.96 22.73
CA LEU A 174 -10.79 2.41 22.65
C LEU A 174 -11.16 1.90 24.05
N GLU A 175 -12.21 2.45 24.63
CA GLU A 175 -12.60 2.14 26.01
C GLU A 175 -14.05 1.65 26.07
N PRO A 176 -14.39 0.81 27.07
CA PRO A 176 -15.78 0.50 27.38
C PRO A 176 -16.56 1.74 27.75
N LEU A 177 -17.84 1.78 27.42
CA LEU A 177 -18.75 2.82 27.88
C LEU A 177 -18.96 2.69 29.39
N THR A 178 -18.56 3.71 30.16
CA THR A 178 -18.69 3.72 31.63
C THR A 178 -19.30 5.03 32.13
N PRO A 179 -19.92 5.04 33.33
CA PRO A 179 -20.37 6.28 33.97
C PRO A 179 -19.22 7.12 34.53
N SER A 180 -18.00 6.57 34.56
CA SER A 180 -16.81 7.26 35.05
C SER A 180 -16.32 8.30 34.07
N TYR A 181 -15.84 9.45 34.56
CA TYR A 181 -15.15 10.42 33.73
C TYR A 181 -13.87 10.92 34.38
N ARG A 182 -12.91 11.30 33.56
CA ARG A 182 -11.61 11.84 34.00
C ARG A 182 -11.61 13.36 33.90
N HIS A 183 -10.94 14.00 34.86
CA HIS A 183 -10.66 15.42 34.82
C HIS A 183 -9.26 15.71 35.35
N TRP A 184 -8.67 16.81 34.85
CA TRP A 184 -7.40 17.30 35.38
C TRP A 184 -7.66 18.04 36.70
N HIS A 185 -6.93 17.66 37.75
CA HIS A 185 -6.96 18.32 39.06
C HIS A 185 -5.62 18.99 39.30
N ALA A 186 -5.64 20.30 39.35
CA ALA A 186 -4.47 21.11 39.60
C ALA A 186 -3.97 20.95 41.03
N SER A 187 -2.66 20.82 41.24
CA SER A 187 -2.06 20.80 42.56
C SER A 187 -2.12 22.20 43.23
N GLN A 188 -2.75 22.28 44.37
CA GLN A 188 -2.76 23.54 45.15
C GLN A 188 -1.35 23.83 45.67
N GLY A 189 -0.78 25.01 45.34
CA GLY A 189 0.54 25.42 45.76
C GLY A 189 1.73 24.81 45.02
N GLY A 190 1.49 24.02 43.98
CA GLY A 190 2.54 23.45 43.10
C GLY A 190 3.00 24.42 42.01
N PRO A 191 4.08 24.10 41.28
CA PRO A 191 4.51 24.89 40.13
C PRO A 191 3.41 24.93 39.06
N PRO A 192 3.41 25.93 38.16
CA PRO A 192 2.44 26.02 37.07
C PRO A 192 2.44 24.76 36.23
N GLY A 193 1.24 24.18 36.00
CA GLY A 193 1.07 22.92 35.24
C GLY A 193 1.13 21.65 36.11
N ALA A 194 1.46 21.74 37.40
CA ALA A 194 1.41 20.56 38.27
C ALA A 194 -0.04 20.12 38.57
N GLY A 195 -0.30 18.88 38.43
CA GLY A 195 -1.63 18.27 38.67
C GLY A 195 -1.66 16.79 38.43
N GLU A 196 -2.82 16.22 38.60
CA GLU A 196 -3.06 14.79 38.40
C GLU A 196 -4.42 14.53 37.70
N ILE A 197 -4.54 13.40 37.02
CA ILE A 197 -5.84 12.99 36.52
C ILE A 197 -6.60 12.30 37.65
N ARG A 198 -7.77 12.83 37.99
CA ARG A 198 -8.73 12.19 38.88
C ARG A 198 -9.89 11.60 38.10
N THR A 199 -10.28 10.39 38.49
CA THR A 199 -11.45 9.68 37.92
C THR A 199 -12.60 9.76 38.92
N ILE A 200 -13.75 10.26 38.49
CA ILE A 200 -14.99 10.28 39.26
C ILE A 200 -15.87 9.17 38.73
N SER A 201 -16.10 8.14 39.55
CA SER A 201 -16.97 6.99 39.26
C SER A 201 -18.31 7.03 40.01
N THR A 202 -18.46 7.96 40.97
CA THR A 202 -19.66 8.11 41.77
C THR A 202 -20.54 9.29 41.32
N CYS A 203 -21.79 9.29 41.74
CA CYS A 203 -22.69 10.41 41.48
C CYS A 203 -22.24 11.66 42.25
N MET A 204 -22.17 12.78 41.55
CA MET A 204 -21.75 14.04 42.15
C MET A 204 -22.75 14.64 43.15
N SER A 205 -24.03 14.22 43.07
CA SER A 205 -25.12 14.73 43.93
C SER A 205 -25.31 13.91 45.18
N CYS A 206 -25.12 12.59 45.17
CA CYS A 206 -25.43 11.73 46.30
C CYS A 206 -24.33 10.70 46.59
N SER A 207 -23.19 10.74 45.88
CA SER A 207 -22.07 9.78 45.97
C SER A 207 -22.42 8.33 45.69
N GLY A 208 -23.59 8.03 45.15
CA GLY A 208 -23.99 6.71 44.73
C GLY A 208 -23.13 6.18 43.57
N ASP A 209 -22.86 4.89 43.53
CA ASP A 209 -21.95 4.23 42.59
C ASP A 209 -22.69 3.44 41.49
N ARG A 210 -24.03 3.37 41.55
CA ARG A 210 -24.86 2.63 40.60
C ARG A 210 -25.61 3.56 39.67
N PHE A 211 -25.65 3.18 38.35
CA PHE A 211 -26.27 3.99 37.30
C PHE A 211 -27.09 3.08 36.37
N TYR A 212 -28.20 3.61 35.90
CA TYR A 212 -28.93 3.10 34.74
C TYR A 212 -28.31 3.72 33.47
N LEU A 213 -28.13 2.93 32.41
CA LEU A 213 -27.87 3.43 31.07
C LEU A 213 -29.19 3.61 30.33
N LYS A 214 -29.58 4.83 30.06
CA LYS A 214 -30.75 5.20 29.27
C LYS A 214 -30.36 5.33 27.81
N ARG A 215 -31.04 4.62 26.94
CA ARG A 215 -30.76 4.51 25.51
C ARG A 215 -31.97 4.97 24.68
N PRO A 216 -32.33 6.27 24.65
CA PRO A 216 -33.41 6.75 23.82
C PRO A 216 -33.11 6.45 22.34
N PRO A 217 -34.13 6.22 21.51
CA PRO A 217 -33.95 5.99 20.09
C PRO A 217 -33.33 7.23 19.41
N GLY A 218 -32.51 7.01 18.37
CA GLY A 218 -31.81 8.07 17.64
C GLY A 218 -30.30 7.94 17.75
N SER A 219 -29.62 9.06 17.91
CA SER A 219 -28.15 9.07 17.97
C SER A 219 -27.62 8.72 19.37
N PHE A 220 -26.39 8.23 19.44
CA PHE A 220 -25.70 7.99 20.71
C PHE A 220 -25.54 9.25 21.56
N ALA A 221 -25.63 10.45 20.98
CA ALA A 221 -25.58 11.71 21.70
C ALA A 221 -26.74 11.88 22.72
N GLY A 222 -27.85 11.18 22.53
CA GLY A 222 -28.98 11.16 23.46
C GLY A 222 -28.81 10.18 24.63
N TRP A 223 -27.84 9.26 24.55
CA TRP A 223 -27.62 8.30 25.61
C TRP A 223 -27.05 8.98 26.86
N HIS A 224 -27.47 8.54 28.03
CA HIS A 224 -27.03 9.11 29.29
C HIS A 224 -27.09 8.09 30.44
N PHE A 225 -26.33 8.37 31.47
CA PHE A 225 -26.41 7.66 32.74
C PHE A 225 -27.34 8.37 33.71
N GLU A 226 -28.18 7.63 34.41
CA GLU A 226 -29.06 8.13 35.45
C GLU A 226 -28.68 7.44 36.77
N CYS A 227 -28.42 8.21 37.82
CA CYS A 227 -28.08 7.66 39.13
C CYS A 227 -29.28 6.87 39.72
N VAL A 228 -29.05 5.67 40.21
CA VAL A 228 -30.09 4.81 40.81
C VAL A 228 -30.71 5.45 42.04
N SER A 229 -29.95 6.22 42.84
CA SER A 229 -30.37 6.75 44.14
C SER A 229 -31.08 8.11 44.05
N CYS A 230 -30.59 9.03 43.23
CA CYS A 230 -31.10 10.41 43.19
C CYS A 230 -31.57 10.87 41.81
N HIS A 231 -31.57 9.97 40.83
CA HIS A 231 -32.02 10.23 39.45
C HIS A 231 -31.28 11.37 38.71
N THR A 232 -30.14 11.83 39.26
CA THR A 232 -29.31 12.82 38.55
C THR A 232 -28.83 12.23 37.25
N VAL A 233 -29.03 12.99 36.16
CA VAL A 233 -28.62 12.61 34.80
C VAL A 233 -27.21 13.06 34.53
N ARG A 234 -26.42 12.18 33.92
CA ARG A 234 -25.05 12.44 33.44
C ARG A 234 -24.98 12.07 31.97
N PRO A 235 -24.56 12.98 31.08
CA PRO A 235 -24.36 12.63 29.67
C PRO A 235 -23.21 11.62 29.53
N ILE A 236 -23.15 10.92 28.39
CA ILE A 236 -22.01 10.11 28.02
C ILE A 236 -20.85 11.07 27.74
N LEU A 237 -19.87 11.11 28.62
CA LEU A 237 -18.70 11.94 28.52
C LEU A 237 -17.48 11.21 29.11
N GLN A 238 -16.70 10.61 28.23
CA GLN A 238 -15.40 10.06 28.59
C GLN A 238 -14.29 10.90 27.96
N ARG A 239 -13.19 11.04 28.68
CA ARG A 239 -12.03 11.82 28.24
C ARG A 239 -10.85 10.89 28.05
N ASP A 240 -10.15 11.04 26.95
CA ASP A 240 -8.95 10.28 26.70
C ASP A 240 -7.87 10.61 27.75
N ARG A 241 -7.32 9.58 28.36
CA ARG A 241 -6.37 9.74 29.46
C ARG A 241 -5.08 10.42 29.01
N ARG A 242 -4.52 9.93 27.89
CA ARG A 242 -3.21 10.40 27.40
C ARG A 242 -3.27 11.85 26.93
N THR A 243 -4.34 12.19 26.20
CA THR A 243 -4.56 13.55 25.76
C THR A 243 -4.82 14.49 26.94
N LEU A 244 -5.53 14.01 27.96
CA LEU A 244 -5.73 14.77 29.18
C LEU A 244 -4.44 14.96 29.98
N GLU A 245 -3.53 13.97 30.02
CA GLU A 245 -2.18 14.11 30.60
C GLU A 245 -1.35 15.17 29.88
N LEU A 246 -1.45 15.21 28.54
CA LEU A 246 -0.71 16.17 27.72
C LEU A 246 -1.26 17.61 27.84
N LEU A 247 -2.58 17.76 27.77
CA LEU A 247 -3.23 19.07 27.73
C LEU A 247 -3.61 19.60 29.12
N GLY A 248 -3.65 18.76 30.14
CA GLY A 248 -4.01 19.10 31.50
C GLY A 248 -3.19 20.27 32.07
N PRO A 249 -1.85 20.27 31.95
CA PRO A 249 -1.01 21.41 32.34
C PRO A 249 -1.39 22.74 31.68
N LEU A 250 -1.83 22.70 30.42
CA LEU A 250 -2.23 23.89 29.66
C LEU A 250 -3.60 24.42 30.11
N LEU A 251 -4.49 23.55 30.57
CA LEU A 251 -5.79 23.92 31.12
C LEU A 251 -5.65 24.78 32.41
N GLN A 252 -4.54 24.60 33.12
CA GLN A 252 -4.27 25.32 34.37
C GLN A 252 -3.72 26.73 34.15
N ALA A 253 -3.08 27.02 33.03
CA ALA A 253 -2.47 28.30 32.71
C ALA A 253 -3.45 29.42 32.33
N GLY A 254 -4.74 29.29 32.71
CA GLY A 254 -5.79 30.32 32.46
C GLY A 254 -6.55 30.12 31.15
N GLN A 255 -6.26 29.03 30.40
CA GLN A 255 -7.09 28.65 29.29
C GLN A 255 -8.26 27.80 29.80
N THR A 256 -9.47 28.33 29.67
CA THR A 256 -10.68 27.72 30.21
C THR A 256 -10.92 26.30 29.62
N THR A 257 -11.52 25.44 30.43
CA THR A 257 -11.95 24.07 30.06
C THR A 257 -12.85 24.01 28.80
N GLN A 258 -13.35 25.12 28.30
CA GLN A 258 -14.08 25.26 27.05
C GLN A 258 -13.17 25.22 25.80
N ALA A 259 -11.84 25.32 25.97
CA ALA A 259 -10.92 25.43 24.85
C ALA A 259 -10.62 24.10 24.15
N PHE A 260 -10.62 22.96 24.89
CA PHE A 260 -10.15 21.66 24.37
C PHE A 260 -11.15 20.48 24.47
N PRO A 261 -12.46 20.66 24.68
CA PRO A 261 -13.34 19.51 24.89
C PRO A 261 -13.37 18.56 23.70
N ALA A 262 -13.28 19.06 22.48
CA ALA A 262 -13.27 18.26 21.27
C ALA A 262 -11.96 17.49 21.07
N GLU A 263 -10.86 17.98 21.59
CA GLU A 263 -9.54 17.33 21.52
C GLU A 263 -9.41 16.21 22.56
N ILE A 264 -10.05 16.35 23.72
CA ILE A 264 -9.94 15.45 24.86
C ILE A 264 -11.05 14.41 24.90
N ASN A 265 -12.24 14.74 24.40
CA ASN A 265 -13.40 13.89 24.54
C ASN A 265 -13.37 12.72 23.54
N MET A 266 -13.66 11.54 24.07
CA MET A 266 -13.89 10.33 23.25
C MET A 266 -15.29 10.37 22.63
N GLU A 267 -15.45 9.68 21.51
CA GLU A 267 -16.74 9.58 20.80
C GLU A 267 -17.36 8.20 20.96
N PRO A 268 -18.67 8.14 21.24
CA PRO A 268 -19.38 6.88 21.25
C PRO A 268 -19.60 6.38 19.83
N ILE A 269 -19.11 5.17 19.54
CA ILE A 269 -19.29 4.49 18.26
C ILE A 269 -19.71 3.04 18.49
N SER A 270 -20.36 2.42 17.50
CA SER A 270 -20.52 0.98 17.51
C SER A 270 -19.16 0.30 17.34
N TYR A 271 -18.85 -0.73 18.15
CA TYR A 271 -17.60 -1.47 17.98
C TYR A 271 -17.52 -2.18 16.62
N ARG A 272 -18.64 -2.32 15.90
CA ARG A 272 -18.72 -2.87 14.54
C ARG A 272 -18.48 -1.83 13.45
N ALA A 273 -18.43 -0.55 13.81
CA ALA A 273 -18.16 0.50 12.84
C ALA A 273 -16.70 0.46 12.38
N SER A 274 -16.44 0.75 11.11
CA SER A 274 -15.08 0.86 10.59
C SER A 274 -14.21 1.85 11.38
N ALA A 275 -14.82 2.90 11.93
CA ALA A 275 -14.16 3.86 12.81
C ALA A 275 -13.57 3.24 14.09
N ALA A 276 -13.99 2.03 14.48
CA ALA A 276 -13.41 1.34 15.63
C ALA A 276 -12.01 0.77 15.34
N HIS A 277 -11.70 0.48 14.07
CA HIS A 277 -10.40 -0.05 13.67
C HIS A 277 -10.17 0.06 12.16
N TYR A 278 -9.13 0.75 11.77
CA TYR A 278 -8.61 0.77 10.41
C TYR A 278 -7.25 0.10 10.41
N THR A 279 -7.14 -1.05 9.75
CA THR A 279 -5.87 -1.77 9.59
C THR A 279 -4.97 -1.04 8.61
N HIS A 280 -3.69 -0.87 8.95
CA HIS A 280 -2.67 -0.32 8.08
C HIS A 280 -1.71 -1.40 7.62
N GLY A 281 -1.52 -1.44 6.35
CA GLY A 281 -0.67 -2.40 5.66
C GLY A 281 -0.45 -1.98 4.23
N ASP A 282 0.23 -2.83 3.49
CA ASP A 282 0.51 -2.63 2.09
C ASP A 282 0.76 -3.96 1.39
N GLN A 283 1.15 -3.92 0.12
CA GLN A 283 1.45 -5.08 -0.69
C GLN A 283 2.69 -4.83 -1.56
N LEU A 284 3.39 -5.88 -1.88
CA LEU A 284 4.52 -5.83 -2.81
C LEU A 284 4.58 -7.11 -3.65
N LEU A 285 5.21 -6.99 -4.81
CA LEU A 285 5.55 -8.16 -5.62
C LEU A 285 6.71 -8.91 -4.97
N VAL A 286 6.61 -10.23 -4.98
CA VAL A 286 7.66 -11.14 -4.52
C VAL A 286 8.25 -11.86 -5.72
N PHE A 287 9.55 -11.80 -5.88
CA PHE A 287 10.27 -12.40 -6.98
C PHE A 287 11.06 -13.62 -6.52
N ASP A 288 11.19 -14.62 -7.41
CA ASP A 288 11.96 -15.83 -7.14
C ASP A 288 13.47 -15.56 -7.17
N GLU A 289 13.91 -14.64 -8.05
CA GLU A 289 15.28 -14.15 -8.09
C GLU A 289 15.37 -12.71 -7.57
N ASP A 290 16.52 -12.36 -7.03
CA ASP A 290 16.79 -11.05 -6.47
C ASP A 290 18.01 -10.37 -7.10
N ARG A 291 18.46 -10.86 -8.28
CA ARG A 291 19.64 -10.35 -8.98
C ARG A 291 19.64 -8.83 -9.13
N TRP A 292 18.55 -8.29 -9.68
CA TRP A 292 18.42 -6.84 -9.92
C TRP A 292 18.02 -6.08 -8.64
N LEU A 293 17.19 -6.69 -7.82
CA LEU A 293 16.81 -6.15 -6.53
C LEU A 293 17.99 -6.16 -5.54
N GLY A 294 18.89 -7.12 -5.65
CA GLY A 294 20.12 -7.18 -4.86
C GLY A 294 21.01 -5.96 -5.09
N LEU A 295 21.07 -5.42 -6.31
CA LEU A 295 21.81 -4.18 -6.60
C LEU A 295 21.26 -2.98 -5.81
N LEU A 296 19.95 -2.98 -5.54
CA LEU A 296 19.29 -1.95 -4.74
C LEU A 296 19.67 -2.07 -3.26
N ALA A 297 19.70 -3.30 -2.74
CA ALA A 297 19.93 -3.58 -1.32
C ALA A 297 21.40 -3.38 -0.90
N GLU A 298 22.31 -3.69 -1.78
CA GLU A 298 23.76 -3.69 -1.48
C GLU A 298 24.45 -2.35 -1.78
N SER A 299 23.71 -1.32 -2.16
CA SER A 299 24.27 0.02 -2.49
C SER A 299 25.36 -0.01 -3.57
N ARG A 300 25.31 -0.99 -4.49
CA ARG A 300 26.24 -1.11 -5.64
C ARG A 300 25.86 -0.12 -6.73
N ILE A 301 26.01 1.16 -6.43
CA ILE A 301 25.54 2.28 -7.25
C ILE A 301 26.03 2.19 -8.69
N GLN A 302 27.29 1.83 -8.89
CA GLN A 302 27.86 1.83 -10.23
C GLN A 302 27.33 0.67 -11.10
N GLU A 303 27.13 -0.50 -10.51
CA GLU A 303 26.51 -1.64 -11.21
C GLU A 303 25.06 -1.33 -11.55
N LEU A 304 24.36 -0.68 -10.63
CA LEU A 304 22.99 -0.21 -10.86
C LEU A 304 22.94 0.82 -11.99
N CYS A 305 23.88 1.79 -12.03
CA CYS A 305 23.99 2.74 -13.13
C CYS A 305 24.28 2.04 -14.47
N GLY A 306 25.18 1.05 -14.48
CA GLY A 306 25.49 0.26 -15.68
C GLY A 306 24.28 -0.53 -16.19
N PHE A 307 23.50 -1.12 -15.28
CA PHE A 307 22.26 -1.78 -15.60
C PHE A 307 21.26 -0.82 -16.27
N LEU A 308 20.98 0.31 -15.64
CA LEU A 308 20.04 1.31 -16.16
C LEU A 308 20.53 1.92 -17.50
N ALA A 309 21.82 2.19 -17.62
CA ALA A 309 22.39 2.68 -18.87
C ALA A 309 22.17 1.69 -20.02
N THR A 310 22.38 0.41 -19.76
CA THR A 310 22.13 -0.65 -20.76
C THR A 310 20.64 -0.78 -21.07
N GLN A 311 19.79 -0.77 -20.07
CA GLN A 311 18.34 -0.95 -20.24
C GLN A 311 17.68 0.17 -21.05
N TYR A 312 18.14 1.39 -20.88
CA TYR A 312 17.54 2.56 -21.52
C TYR A 312 18.38 3.18 -22.64
N GLY A 313 19.39 2.45 -23.14
CA GLY A 313 20.15 2.86 -24.34
C GLY A 313 21.07 4.07 -24.11
N TYR A 314 21.49 4.32 -22.88
CA TYR A 314 22.51 5.34 -22.65
C TYR A 314 23.84 4.92 -23.25
N PRO A 315 24.56 5.85 -23.89
CA PRO A 315 25.88 5.54 -24.41
C PRO A 315 26.81 5.15 -23.26
N THR A 316 27.25 3.92 -23.27
CA THR A 316 28.29 3.46 -22.37
C THR A 316 29.63 3.73 -23.01
N THR A 317 30.46 4.54 -22.41
CA THR A 317 31.86 4.67 -22.81
C THR A 317 32.53 3.33 -22.53
N GLN A 318 32.72 2.50 -23.55
CA GLN A 318 33.56 1.32 -23.42
C GLN A 318 34.96 1.80 -23.13
N LEU A 319 35.50 1.40 -21.98
CA LEU A 319 36.88 1.63 -21.66
C LEU A 319 37.74 1.00 -22.77
N SER A 320 38.67 1.76 -23.31
CA SER A 320 39.66 1.22 -24.26
C SER A 320 40.50 0.15 -23.59
N ASP A 321 41.03 -0.79 -24.37
CA ASP A 321 41.93 -1.82 -23.85
C ASP A 321 43.12 -1.22 -23.05
N ALA A 322 43.62 -0.06 -23.47
CA ALA A 322 44.69 0.65 -22.75
C ALA A 322 44.21 1.18 -21.37
N GLU A 323 42.99 1.67 -21.26
CA GLU A 323 42.44 2.14 -19.98
C GLU A 323 42.14 0.96 -19.05
N ARG A 324 41.58 -0.13 -19.59
CA ARG A 324 41.39 -1.37 -18.83
C ARG A 324 42.68 -1.93 -18.26
N GLU A 325 43.71 -1.99 -19.11
CA GLU A 325 45.06 -2.44 -18.68
C GLU A 325 45.64 -1.54 -17.59
N ARG A 326 45.53 -0.22 -17.74
CA ARG A 326 46.03 0.74 -16.74
C ARG A 326 45.37 0.52 -15.38
N ILE A 327 44.01 0.38 -15.36
CA ILE A 327 43.22 0.21 -14.14
C ILE A 327 43.56 -1.13 -13.45
N LEU A 328 43.66 -2.21 -14.20
CA LEU A 328 44.03 -3.52 -13.63
C LEU A 328 45.45 -3.53 -13.09
N ARG A 329 46.36 -2.79 -13.73
CA ARG A 329 47.74 -2.60 -13.24
C ARG A 329 47.76 -1.82 -11.93
N GLU A 330 47.02 -0.74 -11.83
CA GLU A 330 46.87 0.07 -10.60
C GLU A 330 46.29 -0.76 -9.42
N GLN A 331 45.45 -1.74 -9.72
CA GLN A 331 44.89 -2.65 -8.71
C GLN A 331 45.70 -3.92 -8.44
N GLY A 332 46.90 -4.06 -9.04
CA GLY A 332 47.75 -5.24 -8.87
C GLY A 332 47.21 -6.51 -9.60
N ARG A 333 46.25 -6.37 -10.50
CA ARG A 333 45.59 -7.48 -11.22
C ARG A 333 46.02 -7.58 -12.69
N HIS A 334 47.13 -7.03 -13.05
CA HIS A 334 47.63 -7.01 -14.44
C HIS A 334 47.78 -8.40 -15.08
N GLN A 335 48.11 -9.44 -14.26
CA GLN A 335 48.25 -10.80 -14.77
C GLN A 335 46.92 -11.36 -15.35
N GLU A 336 45.77 -11.01 -14.77
CA GLU A 336 44.46 -11.42 -15.27
C GLU A 336 44.17 -10.83 -16.65
N TRP A 337 44.58 -9.58 -16.86
CA TRP A 337 44.50 -8.93 -18.17
C TRP A 337 45.37 -9.60 -19.23
N VAL A 338 46.57 -10.00 -18.86
CA VAL A 338 47.47 -10.73 -19.76
C VAL A 338 46.90 -12.08 -20.15
N ASN A 339 46.32 -12.81 -19.18
CA ASN A 339 45.65 -14.10 -19.40
C ASN A 339 44.43 -13.95 -20.32
N TYR A 340 43.61 -12.93 -20.11
CA TYR A 340 42.46 -12.62 -20.95
C TYR A 340 42.86 -12.31 -22.40
N LYS A 341 43.84 -11.42 -22.58
CA LYS A 341 44.38 -11.12 -23.92
C LYS A 341 44.91 -12.37 -24.62
N GLY A 342 45.65 -13.20 -23.90
CA GLY A 342 46.17 -14.48 -24.45
C GLY A 342 45.05 -15.40 -24.91
N SER A 343 44.01 -15.56 -24.09
CA SER A 343 42.81 -16.40 -24.44
C SER A 343 42.07 -15.83 -25.66
N ARG A 344 41.91 -14.50 -25.73
CA ARG A 344 41.28 -13.82 -26.87
C ARG A 344 42.05 -14.00 -28.18
N ASP A 345 43.36 -13.88 -28.11
CA ASP A 345 44.21 -14.02 -29.27
C ASP A 345 44.27 -15.50 -29.76
N VAL A 346 44.25 -16.47 -28.84
CA VAL A 346 44.10 -17.88 -29.16
C VAL A 346 42.76 -18.17 -29.84
N LEU A 347 41.67 -17.65 -29.31
CA LEU A 347 40.34 -17.81 -29.92
C LEU A 347 40.33 -17.23 -31.35
N ARG A 348 40.83 -16.03 -31.55
CA ARG A 348 40.96 -15.41 -32.90
C ARG A 348 41.82 -16.23 -33.87
N MET A 349 42.91 -16.79 -33.37
CA MET A 349 43.76 -17.65 -34.18
C MET A 349 43.03 -18.91 -34.63
N VAL A 350 42.31 -19.56 -33.73
CA VAL A 350 41.55 -20.78 -34.00
C VAL A 350 40.32 -20.51 -34.89
N GLU A 351 39.62 -19.41 -34.71
CA GLU A 351 38.50 -18.97 -35.58
C GLU A 351 38.93 -18.77 -37.04
N ASN A 352 40.19 -18.37 -37.26
CA ASN A 352 40.77 -18.18 -38.59
C ASN A 352 41.51 -19.39 -39.13
N THR A 353 41.49 -20.53 -38.41
CA THR A 353 42.18 -21.76 -38.83
C THR A 353 41.24 -22.70 -39.57
N PRO A 354 41.52 -23.08 -40.83
CA PRO A 354 40.70 -24.05 -41.54
C PRO A 354 40.66 -25.41 -40.80
N GLY A 355 39.48 -25.90 -40.47
CA GLY A 355 39.27 -27.20 -39.79
C GLY A 355 39.01 -27.09 -38.28
N ALA A 356 38.87 -25.91 -37.73
CA ALA A 356 38.44 -25.73 -36.34
C ALA A 356 37.01 -26.30 -36.14
N THR A 357 36.83 -27.16 -35.14
CA THR A 357 35.51 -27.71 -34.82
C THR A 357 34.70 -26.76 -33.97
N GLN A 358 33.38 -26.76 -34.12
CA GLN A 358 32.47 -25.91 -33.31
C GLN A 358 32.65 -26.18 -31.81
N GLN A 359 32.84 -27.44 -31.43
CA GLN A 359 33.10 -27.79 -30.02
C GLN A 359 34.36 -27.18 -29.43
N MET A 360 35.43 -27.07 -30.27
CA MET A 360 36.67 -26.42 -29.86
C MET A 360 36.51 -24.91 -29.70
N LEU A 361 35.75 -24.28 -30.61
CA LEU A 361 35.43 -22.85 -30.51
C LEU A 361 34.58 -22.56 -29.30
N ASP A 362 33.58 -23.37 -29.01
CA ASP A 362 32.70 -23.17 -27.83
C ASP A 362 33.45 -23.37 -26.51
N GLY A 363 34.40 -24.31 -26.46
CA GLY A 363 35.28 -24.46 -25.31
C GLY A 363 36.21 -23.24 -25.08
N LEU A 364 36.77 -22.70 -26.15
CA LEU A 364 37.61 -21.48 -26.06
C LEU A 364 36.77 -20.23 -25.72
N ARG A 365 35.58 -20.11 -26.26
CA ARG A 365 34.62 -19.04 -25.91
C ARG A 365 34.22 -19.10 -24.43
N GLY A 366 33.93 -20.30 -23.90
CA GLY A 366 33.66 -20.50 -22.49
C GLY A 366 34.84 -20.11 -21.59
N THR A 367 36.08 -20.47 -21.98
CA THR A 367 37.27 -20.05 -21.25
C THR A 367 37.49 -18.53 -21.29
N LEU A 368 37.24 -17.91 -22.43
CA LEU A 368 37.35 -16.45 -22.57
C LEU A 368 36.29 -15.73 -21.73
N GLN A 369 35.04 -16.21 -21.78
CA GLN A 369 33.94 -15.66 -20.97
C GLN A 369 34.24 -15.77 -19.46
N GLN A 370 34.76 -16.90 -19.02
CA GLN A 370 35.15 -17.08 -17.61
C GLN A 370 36.29 -16.12 -17.21
N ALA A 371 37.33 -16.03 -18.05
CA ALA A 371 38.41 -15.10 -17.80
C ALA A 371 37.99 -13.64 -17.83
N GLU A 372 37.01 -13.27 -18.66
CA GLU A 372 36.43 -11.94 -18.70
C GLU A 372 35.52 -11.66 -17.46
N LYS A 373 34.73 -12.64 -17.07
CA LYS A 373 33.85 -12.54 -15.90
C LYS A 373 34.62 -12.25 -14.62
N ASP A 374 35.73 -12.97 -14.40
CA ASP A 374 36.53 -12.89 -13.17
C ASP A 374 37.08 -11.48 -12.89
N TRP A 375 37.39 -10.70 -13.91
CA TRP A 375 37.90 -9.34 -13.71
C TRP A 375 36.92 -8.24 -14.11
N ASN A 376 36.04 -8.48 -15.08
CA ASN A 376 35.08 -7.48 -15.54
C ASN A 376 34.02 -7.16 -14.44
N GLU A 377 33.53 -8.19 -13.77
CA GLU A 377 32.53 -8.03 -12.67
C GLU A 377 33.15 -7.38 -11.42
N THR A 378 34.43 -7.63 -11.13
CA THR A 378 35.07 -7.14 -9.89
C THR A 378 35.82 -5.81 -10.04
N VAL A 379 36.25 -5.46 -11.22
CA VAL A 379 37.11 -4.26 -11.46
C VAL A 379 36.39 -3.21 -12.30
N PHE A 380 35.58 -3.63 -13.25
CA PHE A 380 34.95 -2.73 -14.23
C PHE A 380 33.43 -2.64 -14.07
N ALA A 381 32.86 -3.49 -13.24
CA ALA A 381 31.46 -3.32 -12.85
C ALA A 381 31.26 -1.89 -12.33
N GLY A 382 30.68 -1.05 -13.17
CA GLY A 382 30.34 0.29 -12.82
C GLY A 382 31.30 1.43 -13.14
N ARG A 383 32.38 1.20 -13.88
CA ARG A 383 33.21 2.29 -14.44
C ARG A 383 32.73 2.81 -15.81
N GLN A 384 31.56 2.34 -16.26
CA GLN A 384 30.83 2.97 -17.35
C GLN A 384 30.38 4.34 -16.86
N GLN A 385 30.71 5.40 -17.57
CA GLN A 385 30.20 6.73 -17.24
C GLN A 385 28.67 6.70 -17.48
N ALA A 386 27.92 6.52 -16.41
CA ALA A 386 26.47 6.70 -16.46
C ALA A 386 26.16 8.16 -16.81
N ALA A 387 25.06 8.38 -17.51
CA ALA A 387 24.56 9.73 -17.69
C ALA A 387 24.39 10.41 -16.32
N PRO A 388 24.75 11.70 -16.20
CA PRO A 388 24.77 12.38 -14.89
C PRO A 388 23.44 12.26 -14.13
N GLY A 389 22.30 12.34 -14.80
CA GLY A 389 20.98 12.22 -14.18
C GLY A 389 20.69 10.83 -13.61
N ILE A 390 21.11 9.75 -14.29
CA ILE A 390 20.98 8.38 -13.76
C ILE A 390 21.92 8.17 -12.57
N LEU A 391 23.15 8.67 -12.63
CA LEU A 391 24.07 8.61 -11.50
C LEU A 391 23.48 9.35 -10.29
N GLU A 392 22.90 10.51 -10.51
CA GLU A 392 22.25 11.30 -9.47
C GLU A 392 21.04 10.54 -8.87
N ALA A 393 20.16 9.95 -9.70
CA ALA A 393 19.06 9.13 -9.27
C ALA A 393 19.53 7.96 -8.39
N CYS A 394 20.59 7.26 -8.80
CA CYS A 394 21.17 6.16 -8.03
C CYS A 394 21.85 6.64 -6.73
N THR A 395 22.48 7.80 -6.73
CA THR A 395 23.17 8.37 -5.55
C THR A 395 22.19 8.92 -4.53
N ALA A 396 21.15 9.62 -4.97
CA ALA A 396 20.11 10.15 -4.10
C ALA A 396 19.40 9.07 -3.30
N ARG A 397 19.40 7.83 -3.80
CA ARG A 397 18.81 6.65 -3.18
C ARG A 397 19.62 6.03 -2.06
N SER A 398 20.89 6.35 -1.90
CA SER A 398 21.82 5.64 -1.00
C SER A 398 21.30 5.46 0.45
N ARG A 399 20.13 5.97 0.77
CA ARG A 399 19.51 5.91 2.10
C ARG A 399 18.17 5.17 2.16
N TRP A 400 17.37 5.05 1.05
CA TRP A 400 16.00 4.52 1.12
C TRP A 400 15.52 3.95 -0.22
N ILE A 401 15.15 2.67 -0.26
CA ILE A 401 14.45 2.06 -1.40
C ILE A 401 12.96 2.36 -1.24
N ARG A 402 12.46 3.39 -1.93
CA ARG A 402 11.07 3.82 -1.81
C ARG A 402 10.17 3.04 -2.76
N ARG A 403 8.92 2.83 -2.33
CA ARG A 403 7.91 2.16 -3.13
C ARG A 403 7.70 2.81 -4.50
N TYR A 404 7.76 4.13 -4.57
CA TYR A 404 7.53 4.90 -5.81
C TYR A 404 8.83 5.31 -6.50
N ASP A 405 9.93 4.71 -6.15
CA ASP A 405 11.22 4.98 -6.77
C ASP A 405 11.30 4.35 -8.16
N PHE A 406 11.55 5.16 -9.18
CA PHE A 406 11.57 4.71 -10.56
C PHE A 406 12.72 3.75 -10.87
N VAL A 407 13.84 3.88 -10.19
CA VAL A 407 14.96 2.93 -10.34
C VAL A 407 14.57 1.55 -9.78
N ARG A 408 13.86 1.54 -8.67
CA ARG A 408 13.30 0.30 -8.13
C ARG A 408 12.29 -0.32 -9.09
N MET A 409 11.37 0.48 -9.62
CA MET A 409 10.38 0.01 -10.61
C MET A 409 11.07 -0.61 -11.83
N ALA A 410 12.18 -0.02 -12.32
CA ALA A 410 12.97 -0.57 -13.40
C ALA A 410 13.59 -1.93 -13.06
N ALA A 411 14.12 -2.09 -11.84
CA ALA A 411 14.68 -3.36 -11.38
C ALA A 411 13.59 -4.43 -11.19
N GLU A 412 12.45 -4.06 -10.64
CA GLU A 412 11.29 -4.95 -10.49
C GLU A 412 10.74 -5.38 -11.87
N HIS A 413 10.65 -4.45 -12.82
CA HIS A 413 10.22 -4.76 -14.18
C HIS A 413 11.17 -5.74 -14.86
N LYS A 414 12.47 -5.49 -14.76
CA LYS A 414 13.49 -6.40 -15.34
C LYS A 414 13.41 -7.80 -14.76
N THR A 415 13.21 -7.90 -13.45
CA THR A 415 13.02 -9.19 -12.79
C THR A 415 11.73 -9.88 -13.26
N LEU A 416 10.63 -9.14 -13.36
CA LEU A 416 9.37 -9.66 -13.90
C LEU A 416 9.53 -10.17 -15.34
N GLU A 417 10.24 -9.41 -16.19
CA GLU A 417 10.54 -9.80 -17.57
C GLU A 417 11.26 -11.14 -17.63
N GLU A 418 12.32 -11.31 -16.85
CA GLU A 418 13.13 -12.52 -16.83
C GLU A 418 12.41 -13.71 -16.21
N GLU A 419 11.60 -13.51 -15.18
CA GLU A 419 10.94 -14.63 -14.47
C GLU A 419 9.59 -15.03 -15.06
N LYS A 420 8.78 -14.09 -15.51
CA LYS A 420 7.35 -14.34 -15.76
C LYS A 420 6.85 -13.97 -17.16
N LEU A 421 7.54 -13.08 -17.88
CA LEU A 421 7.11 -12.65 -19.20
C LEU A 421 7.67 -13.55 -20.31
N HIS A 422 7.33 -14.84 -20.27
CA HIS A 422 7.70 -15.79 -21.31
C HIS A 422 6.52 -16.07 -22.26
N GLY A 423 6.81 -16.53 -23.49
CA GLY A 423 5.80 -17.06 -24.42
C GLY A 423 4.89 -16.00 -25.07
N GLY A 424 5.28 -14.73 -25.10
CA GLY A 424 4.59 -13.71 -25.88
C GLY A 424 4.81 -13.93 -27.39
N ARG A 425 3.73 -13.89 -28.17
CA ARG A 425 3.78 -13.94 -29.65
C ARG A 425 3.64 -12.54 -30.19
N GLU A 426 4.50 -12.18 -31.13
CA GLU A 426 4.40 -10.94 -31.89
C GLU A 426 3.24 -11.02 -32.89
N ILE A 427 2.43 -9.97 -32.93
CA ILE A 427 1.30 -9.83 -33.85
C ILE A 427 1.29 -8.43 -34.46
N GLY A 428 0.82 -8.31 -35.71
CA GLY A 428 0.81 -7.01 -36.40
C GLY A 428 2.17 -6.35 -36.40
N ASP A 429 2.21 -5.03 -36.22
CA ASP A 429 3.42 -4.21 -36.27
C ASP A 429 4.22 -4.24 -34.97
N GLY A 430 4.73 -5.40 -34.56
CA GLY A 430 5.59 -5.55 -33.40
C GLY A 430 4.89 -5.59 -32.03
N LYS A 431 3.56 -5.74 -32.01
CA LYS A 431 2.80 -5.91 -30.77
C LYS A 431 2.92 -7.31 -30.22
N LYS A 432 2.88 -7.46 -28.88
CA LYS A 432 3.01 -8.76 -28.23
C LYS A 432 1.79 -9.11 -27.39
N VAL A 433 1.32 -10.36 -27.55
CA VAL A 433 0.24 -10.92 -26.74
C VAL A 433 0.55 -12.34 -26.27
N SER A 434 -0.05 -12.76 -25.16
CA SER A 434 -0.01 -14.15 -24.74
C SER A 434 -0.98 -14.98 -25.55
N VAL A 435 -0.47 -15.98 -26.29
CA VAL A 435 -1.28 -16.93 -27.08
C VAL A 435 -1.37 -18.32 -26.44
N ASP A 436 -0.40 -18.68 -25.59
CA ASP A 436 -0.37 -19.97 -24.90
C ASP A 436 -1.25 -19.96 -23.66
N VAL A 437 -2.52 -20.18 -23.83
CA VAL A 437 -3.45 -20.41 -22.73
C VAL A 437 -3.64 -21.92 -22.56
N ARG A 438 -2.79 -22.56 -21.76
CA ARG A 438 -2.89 -24.01 -21.50
C ARG A 438 -4.21 -24.33 -20.82
N VAL A 439 -4.93 -25.28 -21.37
CA VAL A 439 -6.08 -25.90 -20.73
C VAL A 439 -5.54 -26.95 -19.75
N LEU A 440 -5.87 -26.78 -18.47
CA LEU A 440 -5.46 -27.72 -17.42
C LEU A 440 -6.25 -29.06 -17.50
N ASP A 441 -7.37 -29.10 -18.20
CA ASP A 441 -8.18 -30.27 -18.33
C ASP A 441 -7.76 -31.06 -19.62
N PRO A 442 -7.09 -32.19 -19.46
CA PRO A 442 -6.71 -33.03 -20.60
C PRO A 442 -7.92 -33.66 -21.35
N PHE A 443 -9.12 -33.60 -20.76
CA PHE A 443 -10.35 -34.12 -21.37
C PHE A 443 -11.12 -33.04 -22.14
N LEU A 444 -10.93 -31.77 -21.83
CA LEU A 444 -11.36 -30.65 -22.65
C LEU A 444 -10.27 -30.41 -23.70
N LYS A 445 -10.33 -31.19 -24.81
CA LYS A 445 -9.67 -30.73 -26.03
C LYS A 445 -10.30 -29.39 -26.35
N PRO A 446 -9.56 -28.26 -26.29
CA PRO A 446 -10.07 -27.04 -26.86
C PRO A 446 -10.33 -27.37 -28.31
N ASP A 447 -11.54 -27.17 -28.79
CA ASP A 447 -11.76 -27.06 -30.24
C ASP A 447 -10.88 -25.88 -30.64
N GLY A 448 -9.68 -26.19 -31.15
CA GLY A 448 -8.72 -25.17 -31.55
C GLY A 448 -9.41 -24.34 -32.62
N LEU A 449 -9.22 -23.04 -32.55
CA LEU A 449 -9.59 -22.18 -33.67
C LEU A 449 -8.92 -22.70 -34.91
N SER A 450 -9.62 -22.71 -36.03
CA SER A 450 -8.95 -22.96 -37.31
C SER A 450 -7.84 -21.90 -37.48
N PRO A 451 -6.74 -22.18 -38.18
CA PRO A 451 -5.68 -21.21 -38.42
C PRO A 451 -6.21 -19.86 -38.97
N ALA A 452 -7.27 -19.93 -39.79
CA ALA A 452 -7.91 -18.75 -40.36
C ALA A 452 -8.71 -17.92 -39.29
N ASP A 453 -9.37 -18.62 -38.36
CA ASP A 453 -10.10 -17.99 -37.27
C ASP A 453 -9.15 -17.39 -36.24
N GLU A 454 -8.05 -18.09 -35.92
CA GLU A 454 -6.99 -17.56 -35.08
C GLU A 454 -6.38 -16.28 -35.65
N ALA A 455 -6.04 -16.32 -36.95
CA ALA A 455 -5.49 -15.16 -37.64
C ALA A 455 -6.45 -13.94 -37.57
N ARG A 456 -7.74 -14.17 -37.84
CA ARG A 456 -8.77 -13.09 -37.74
C ARG A 456 -8.91 -12.57 -36.32
N MET A 457 -8.86 -13.44 -35.30
CA MET A 457 -8.94 -13.03 -33.91
C MET A 457 -7.72 -12.20 -33.52
N LEU A 458 -6.52 -12.61 -33.89
CA LEU A 458 -5.28 -11.89 -33.63
C LEU A 458 -5.24 -10.54 -34.34
N GLU A 459 -5.80 -10.43 -35.54
CA GLU A 459 -5.96 -9.16 -36.26
C GLU A 459 -6.89 -8.20 -35.49
N GLN A 460 -8.02 -8.72 -34.98
CA GLN A 460 -8.92 -7.91 -34.15
C GLN A 460 -8.24 -7.44 -32.86
N VAL A 461 -7.47 -8.31 -32.21
CA VAL A 461 -6.67 -7.98 -31.02
C VAL A 461 -5.66 -6.89 -31.37
N SER A 462 -4.90 -7.06 -32.46
CA SER A 462 -3.92 -6.05 -32.91
C SER A 462 -4.56 -4.69 -33.11
N ARG A 463 -5.69 -4.63 -33.82
CA ARG A 463 -6.43 -3.39 -34.04
C ARG A 463 -6.90 -2.72 -32.74
N ARG A 464 -7.34 -3.51 -31.75
CA ARG A 464 -7.74 -2.94 -30.46
C ARG A 464 -6.55 -2.42 -29.64
N LEU A 465 -5.41 -3.12 -29.72
CA LEU A 465 -4.16 -2.63 -29.11
C LEU A 465 -3.74 -1.31 -29.75
N ASP A 466 -3.89 -1.15 -31.08
CA ASP A 466 -3.62 0.12 -31.77
C ASP A 466 -4.51 1.26 -31.25
N LEU A 467 -5.82 1.03 -31.14
CA LEU A 467 -6.78 2.01 -30.67
C LEU A 467 -6.52 2.44 -29.20
N LEU A 468 -5.90 1.57 -28.40
CA LEU A 468 -5.56 1.84 -27.01
C LEU A 468 -4.11 2.31 -26.81
N GLY A 469 -3.30 2.32 -27.87
CA GLY A 469 -1.87 2.63 -27.76
C GLY A 469 -1.09 1.63 -26.93
N ILE A 470 -1.50 0.36 -26.92
CA ILE A 470 -0.85 -0.72 -26.16
C ILE A 470 0.12 -1.45 -27.08
N ALA A 471 1.39 -1.51 -26.68
CA ALA A 471 2.42 -2.27 -27.37
C ALA A 471 2.44 -3.75 -26.97
N GLU A 472 2.05 -4.04 -25.71
CA GLU A 472 2.11 -5.40 -25.18
C GLU A 472 1.01 -5.64 -24.15
N MET A 473 0.31 -6.78 -24.26
CA MET A 473 -0.62 -7.25 -23.25
C MET A 473 -0.43 -8.74 -23.00
N ARG A 474 -0.11 -9.12 -21.79
CA ARG A 474 0.18 -10.51 -21.42
C ARG A 474 -0.63 -10.96 -20.23
N LEU A 475 -1.02 -12.22 -20.28
CA LEU A 475 -1.47 -12.96 -19.11
C LEU A 475 -0.24 -13.48 -18.36
N VAL A 476 -0.04 -13.06 -17.14
CA VAL A 476 1.05 -13.51 -16.27
C VAL A 476 0.48 -14.49 -15.25
N ARG A 477 1.13 -15.64 -15.11
CA ARG A 477 0.76 -16.66 -14.12
C ARG A 477 1.77 -16.69 -12.99
N ASN A 478 1.31 -17.11 -11.82
CA ASN A 478 2.15 -17.25 -10.63
C ASN A 478 2.87 -15.95 -10.24
N VAL A 479 2.16 -14.83 -10.29
CA VAL A 479 2.65 -13.57 -9.74
C VAL A 479 2.71 -13.73 -8.23
N GLY A 480 3.91 -13.69 -7.67
CA GLY A 480 4.11 -13.67 -6.22
C GLY A 480 3.72 -12.31 -5.65
N VAL A 481 2.81 -12.29 -4.70
CA VAL A 481 2.36 -11.09 -3.99
C VAL A 481 2.43 -11.34 -2.51
N CYS A 482 3.04 -10.43 -1.77
CA CYS A 482 2.98 -10.39 -0.32
C CYS A 482 2.12 -9.22 0.13
N GLU A 483 1.00 -9.51 0.77
CA GLU A 483 0.23 -8.54 1.52
C GLU A 483 0.74 -8.53 2.96
N TYR A 484 0.94 -7.36 3.53
CA TYR A 484 1.36 -7.26 4.92
C TYR A 484 0.60 -6.17 5.68
N THR A 485 0.39 -6.41 6.97
CA THR A 485 -0.20 -5.43 7.89
C THR A 485 0.67 -5.29 9.11
N PHE A 486 0.80 -4.06 9.60
CA PHE A 486 1.76 -3.73 10.67
C PHE A 486 1.17 -2.89 11.80
N GLY A 487 0.01 -2.26 11.55
CA GLY A 487 -0.54 -1.33 12.51
C GLY A 487 -1.99 -0.97 12.26
N TYR A 488 -2.49 -0.04 13.03
CA TYR A 488 -3.88 0.40 12.96
C TYR A 488 -4.06 1.85 13.42
N THR A 489 -5.21 2.41 13.04
CA THR A 489 -5.73 3.68 13.57
C THR A 489 -7.17 3.51 14.03
N ARG A 490 -7.69 4.51 14.72
CA ARG A 490 -9.10 4.60 15.11
C ARG A 490 -9.67 5.94 14.69
N THR A 491 -10.98 6.01 14.60
CA THR A 491 -11.77 7.17 14.20
C THR A 491 -11.61 7.55 12.73
N GLU A 492 -10.42 7.44 12.14
CA GLU A 492 -10.17 7.78 10.74
C GLU A 492 -8.99 6.96 10.19
N SER A 493 -9.00 6.69 8.89
CA SER A 493 -7.93 6.01 8.16
C SER A 493 -6.84 6.95 7.63
N LYS A 494 -7.01 8.26 7.79
CA LYS A 494 -6.11 9.32 7.32
C LYS A 494 -5.32 9.95 8.47
N PRO A 495 -4.18 10.60 8.18
CA PRO A 495 -3.35 11.21 9.21
C PRO A 495 -4.02 12.33 10.01
N THR A 496 -5.03 12.96 9.44
CA THR A 496 -5.80 14.02 10.10
C THR A 496 -7.29 13.82 9.91
N VAL A 497 -8.08 14.29 10.87
CA VAL A 497 -9.54 14.32 10.80
C VAL A 497 -10.05 15.73 11.11
N GLN A 498 -10.95 16.23 10.26
CA GLN A 498 -11.67 17.46 10.48
C GLN A 498 -12.90 17.19 11.36
N ARG A 499 -13.13 18.08 12.34
CA ARG A 499 -14.33 18.01 13.18
C ARG A 499 -15.09 19.34 13.11
N ASP A 500 -16.35 19.27 12.74
CA ASP A 500 -17.22 20.44 12.55
C ASP A 500 -17.28 21.37 13.77
N LYS A 501 -17.11 20.80 14.98
CA LYS A 501 -17.13 21.56 16.25
C LYS A 501 -15.88 22.42 16.50
N LEU A 502 -14.85 22.24 15.71
CA LEU A 502 -13.56 22.94 15.84
C LEU A 502 -13.32 24.02 14.78
N GLN A 503 -14.35 24.50 14.10
CA GLN A 503 -14.23 25.56 13.10
C GLN A 503 -13.16 25.28 12.02
N GLY A 504 -13.10 24.03 11.55
CA GLY A 504 -12.15 23.60 10.52
C GLY A 504 -10.79 23.14 11.04
N ALA A 505 -10.58 23.05 12.36
CA ALA A 505 -9.33 22.49 12.90
C ALA A 505 -9.17 21.00 12.55
N GLU A 506 -7.97 20.64 12.14
CA GLU A 506 -7.58 19.25 11.84
C GLU A 506 -6.91 18.60 13.04
N MET A 507 -7.50 17.51 13.53
CA MET A 507 -6.93 16.71 14.63
C MET A 507 -5.97 15.67 14.06
N PRO A 508 -4.82 15.42 14.69
CA PRO A 508 -3.94 14.34 14.31
C PRO A 508 -4.60 12.99 14.63
N VAL A 509 -4.47 12.02 13.74
CA VAL A 509 -4.87 10.64 14.00
C VAL A 509 -3.64 9.82 14.29
N LYS A 510 -3.63 9.14 15.43
CA LYS A 510 -2.45 8.40 15.89
C LYS A 510 -2.35 7.04 15.21
N LEU A 511 -1.28 6.82 14.46
CA LEU A 511 -0.91 5.52 13.93
C LEU A 511 -0.22 4.68 15.02
N ARG A 512 -0.71 3.47 15.22
CA ARG A 512 -0.15 2.51 16.17
C ARG A 512 0.35 1.27 15.46
N LEU A 513 1.51 0.76 15.86
CA LEU A 513 1.95 -0.58 15.47
C LEU A 513 1.11 -1.65 16.20
N HIS A 514 1.04 -2.85 15.63
CA HIS A 514 0.50 -4.00 16.34
C HIS A 514 1.26 -4.22 17.65
N GLY A 515 0.56 -4.60 18.71
CA GLY A 515 1.15 -4.82 20.03
C GLY A 515 2.30 -5.83 19.97
N ARG A 516 3.35 -5.59 20.75
CA ARG A 516 4.55 -6.44 20.75
C ARG A 516 4.24 -7.88 21.16
N VAL A 517 4.85 -8.81 20.46
CA VAL A 517 4.86 -10.24 20.79
C VAL A 517 6.22 -10.65 21.34
N LYS A 518 6.23 -11.68 22.17
CA LYS A 518 7.48 -12.23 22.70
C LYS A 518 8.24 -12.96 21.59
N VAL A 519 9.49 -12.63 21.39
CA VAL A 519 10.44 -13.28 20.48
C VAL A 519 11.63 -13.81 21.28
N ARG A 520 12.52 -14.56 20.62
CA ARG A 520 13.66 -15.23 21.30
C ARG A 520 14.49 -14.25 22.13
N ASP A 521 14.76 -13.06 21.60
CA ASP A 521 15.67 -12.08 22.20
C ASP A 521 14.94 -10.83 22.71
N GLY A 522 13.68 -10.96 23.14
CA GLY A 522 12.92 -9.83 23.67
C GLY A 522 11.48 -9.76 23.22
N ALA A 523 11.06 -8.59 22.74
CA ALA A 523 9.72 -8.37 22.21
C ALA A 523 9.77 -7.46 20.97
N ALA A 524 9.06 -7.86 19.91
CA ALA A 524 9.01 -7.14 18.64
C ALA A 524 7.56 -6.91 18.18
N HIS A 525 7.35 -5.95 17.28
CA HIS A 525 6.06 -5.69 16.67
C HIS A 525 5.81 -6.68 15.53
N PRO A 526 4.70 -7.44 15.54
CA PRO A 526 4.40 -8.37 14.46
C PRO A 526 3.98 -7.62 13.20
N VAL A 527 4.59 -8.01 12.10
CA VAL A 527 4.16 -7.70 10.74
C VAL A 527 3.53 -8.97 10.19
N LEU A 528 2.24 -8.94 9.94
CA LEU A 528 1.50 -10.10 9.45
C LEU A 528 1.63 -10.15 7.94
N CYS A 529 2.31 -11.17 7.41
CA CYS A 529 2.63 -11.34 6.00
C CYS A 529 1.85 -12.51 5.41
N ILE A 530 1.20 -12.26 4.28
CA ILE A 530 0.40 -13.24 3.55
C ILE A 530 0.97 -13.32 2.14
N GLU A 531 1.67 -14.39 1.86
CA GLU A 531 2.19 -14.67 0.53
C GLU A 531 1.16 -15.42 -0.29
N GLN A 532 0.99 -14.99 -1.53
CA GLN A 532 0.04 -15.56 -2.48
C GLN A 532 0.67 -15.59 -3.86
N SER A 533 0.29 -16.59 -4.65
CA SER A 533 0.64 -16.65 -6.05
C SER A 533 -0.64 -16.54 -6.87
N ASN A 534 -0.71 -15.53 -7.73
CA ASN A 534 -1.92 -15.18 -8.44
C ASN A 534 -1.66 -14.95 -9.94
N GLU A 535 -2.73 -14.76 -10.69
CA GLU A 535 -2.67 -14.35 -12.09
C GLU A 535 -2.73 -12.84 -12.20
N GLY A 536 -2.16 -12.29 -13.28
CA GLY A 536 -2.20 -10.86 -13.58
C GLY A 536 -2.24 -10.57 -15.07
N PHE A 537 -2.65 -9.35 -15.41
CA PHE A 537 -2.52 -8.76 -16.74
C PHE A 537 -1.36 -7.77 -16.71
N TYR A 538 -0.33 -8.08 -17.48
CA TYR A 538 0.75 -7.15 -17.77
C TYR A 538 0.41 -6.36 -19.03
N VAL A 539 0.53 -5.03 -18.95
CA VAL A 539 0.26 -4.12 -20.05
C VAL A 539 1.40 -3.13 -20.18
N ARG A 540 1.92 -2.94 -21.40
CA ARG A 540 2.93 -1.92 -21.72
C ARG A 540 2.39 -1.02 -22.82
N LEU A 541 2.47 0.29 -22.59
CA LEU A 541 2.05 1.30 -23.55
C LEU A 541 3.10 1.51 -24.65
N ASP A 542 2.66 2.04 -25.79
CA ASP A 542 3.54 2.38 -26.91
C ASP A 542 4.32 3.67 -26.60
N GLU A 543 5.64 3.57 -26.61
CA GLU A 543 6.54 4.68 -26.25
C GLU A 543 6.38 5.89 -27.18
N ALA A 544 6.21 5.66 -28.47
CA ALA A 544 6.09 6.73 -29.44
C ALA A 544 4.75 7.50 -29.26
N ILE A 545 3.69 6.79 -28.87
CA ILE A 545 2.38 7.40 -28.56
C ILE A 545 2.46 8.17 -27.23
N VAL A 546 3.13 7.62 -26.21
CA VAL A 546 3.32 8.33 -24.93
C VAL A 546 4.12 9.62 -25.15
N LEU A 547 5.20 9.57 -25.93
CA LEU A 547 6.01 10.75 -26.23
C LEU A 547 5.22 11.81 -27.01
N GLU A 548 4.42 11.39 -27.99
CA GLU A 548 3.54 12.29 -28.72
C GLU A 548 2.48 12.92 -27.80
N TRP A 549 1.88 12.11 -26.92
CA TRP A 549 0.91 12.58 -25.94
C TRP A 549 1.49 13.63 -24.99
N LEU A 550 2.69 13.40 -24.45
CA LEU A 550 3.41 14.40 -23.65
C LEU A 550 3.64 15.69 -24.44
N THR A 551 4.16 15.57 -25.65
CA THR A 551 4.47 16.70 -26.53
C THR A 551 3.22 17.52 -26.88
N ARG A 552 2.15 16.87 -27.31
CA ARG A 552 0.87 17.55 -27.67
C ARG A 552 0.21 18.20 -26.47
N ASN A 553 0.45 17.68 -25.28
CA ASN A 553 0.04 18.30 -24.02
C ASN A 553 1.07 19.32 -23.49
N GLY A 554 2.15 19.63 -24.23
CA GLY A 554 3.18 20.62 -23.89
C GLY A 554 3.91 20.32 -22.59
N VAL A 555 4.08 19.03 -22.31
CA VAL A 555 4.90 18.55 -21.20
C VAL A 555 6.31 18.33 -21.71
N ALA A 556 7.27 19.04 -21.12
CA ALA A 556 8.66 18.90 -21.50
C ALA A 556 9.20 17.55 -21.03
N VAL A 557 9.88 16.85 -21.93
CA VAL A 557 10.63 15.63 -21.60
C VAL A 557 12.11 15.99 -21.58
N PRO A 558 12.90 15.55 -20.59
CA PRO A 558 14.33 15.81 -20.56
C PRO A 558 15.00 15.44 -21.87
N ALA A 559 15.87 16.33 -22.38
CA ALA A 559 16.63 16.08 -23.59
C ALA A 559 17.66 14.97 -23.35
N ALA A 560 17.73 14.02 -24.28
CA ALA A 560 18.72 12.94 -24.22
C ALA A 560 19.22 12.62 -25.62
N GLY A 561 20.25 11.78 -25.73
CA GLY A 561 20.70 11.28 -27.04
C GLY A 561 19.58 10.55 -27.79
N PRO A 562 19.70 10.41 -29.11
CA PRO A 562 18.66 9.83 -29.96
C PRO A 562 18.30 8.38 -29.58
N ASP A 563 19.26 7.65 -29.02
CA ASP A 563 19.10 6.24 -28.67
C ASP A 563 18.59 6.01 -27.25
N VAL A 564 18.42 7.08 -26.45
CA VAL A 564 17.94 6.96 -25.05
C VAL A 564 16.43 6.84 -25.03
N ALA A 565 15.96 5.70 -24.52
CA ALA A 565 14.53 5.44 -24.33
C ALA A 565 13.88 6.44 -23.37
N LEU A 566 12.58 6.67 -23.56
CA LEU A 566 11.79 7.56 -22.71
C LEU A 566 11.92 7.22 -21.22
N GLY A 567 11.99 5.93 -20.88
CA GLY A 567 12.13 5.46 -19.51
C GLY A 567 13.33 6.03 -18.76
N GLY A 568 14.49 6.09 -19.41
CA GLY A 568 15.67 6.71 -18.83
C GLY A 568 15.47 8.20 -18.55
N ARG A 569 14.84 8.93 -19.49
CA ARG A 569 14.50 10.34 -19.32
C ARG A 569 13.50 10.57 -18.19
N LEU A 570 12.58 9.63 -17.97
CA LEU A 570 11.63 9.70 -16.85
C LEU A 570 12.33 9.47 -15.49
N ILE A 571 13.35 8.61 -15.44
CA ILE A 571 14.17 8.43 -14.23
C ILE A 571 14.91 9.73 -13.89
N GLU A 572 15.48 10.41 -14.87
CA GLU A 572 16.16 11.70 -14.68
C GLU A 572 15.18 12.79 -14.22
N ASP A 573 14.02 12.89 -14.87
CA ASP A 573 12.97 13.85 -14.49
C ASP A 573 12.46 13.62 -13.07
N PHE A 574 12.32 12.35 -12.67
CA PHE A 574 11.93 11.97 -11.32
C PHE A 574 13.03 12.28 -10.29
N ALA A 575 14.28 12.01 -10.61
CA ALA A 575 15.43 12.29 -9.75
C ALA A 575 15.58 13.79 -9.49
N ASP A 576 15.46 14.62 -10.53
CA ASP A 576 15.52 16.07 -10.41
C ASP A 576 14.38 16.61 -9.50
N ALA A 577 13.19 16.02 -9.57
CA ALA A 577 12.09 16.35 -8.67
C ALA A 577 12.34 15.98 -7.19
N GLN A 578 13.23 15.03 -6.93
CA GLN A 578 13.55 14.54 -5.59
C GLN A 578 14.70 15.29 -4.91
N ASN A 579 15.46 16.09 -5.65
CA ASN A 579 16.68 16.75 -5.16
C ASN A 579 16.47 17.86 -4.12
N ASP A 580 15.25 18.30 -3.92
CA ASP A 580 14.91 19.15 -2.78
C ASP A 580 14.89 18.30 -1.49
N ASN A 581 15.74 18.63 -0.54
CA ASN A 581 15.90 17.97 0.76
C ASN A 581 14.63 17.85 1.64
N ALA A 582 13.47 18.24 1.12
CA ALA A 582 12.27 18.45 1.92
C ALA A 582 11.30 17.26 1.93
N SER A 583 11.28 16.36 0.95
CA SER A 583 10.29 15.29 0.97
C SER A 583 10.85 13.94 0.58
N ARG A 584 10.60 12.98 1.44
CA ARG A 584 10.95 11.56 1.27
C ARG A 584 9.92 10.80 0.47
N PHE A 585 8.84 11.44 0.10
CA PHE A 585 7.80 10.99 -0.81
C PHE A 585 7.96 11.70 -2.13
N SER A 586 7.54 11.12 -3.26
CA SER A 586 7.67 11.81 -4.53
C SER A 586 7.03 13.20 -4.47
N ARG A 587 7.81 14.25 -4.80
CA ARG A 587 7.40 15.65 -4.66
C ARG A 587 6.07 15.95 -5.37
N PHE A 588 5.83 15.35 -6.52
CA PHE A 588 4.59 15.55 -7.24
C PHE A 588 3.37 14.94 -6.52
N LEU A 589 3.53 13.85 -5.75
CA LEU A 589 2.46 13.33 -4.88
C LEU A 589 2.13 14.30 -3.76
N ASP A 590 3.13 14.89 -3.14
CA ASP A 590 2.93 15.86 -2.06
C ASP A 590 2.34 17.17 -2.57
N GLU A 591 2.75 17.65 -3.73
CA GLU A 591 2.18 18.80 -4.40
C GLU A 591 0.72 18.53 -4.77
N TYR A 592 0.42 17.37 -5.35
CA TYR A 592 -0.95 16.95 -5.64
C TYR A 592 -1.82 16.89 -4.38
N ARG A 593 -1.31 16.33 -3.29
CA ARG A 593 -2.05 16.25 -2.00
C ARG A 593 -2.37 17.62 -1.44
N ARG A 594 -1.45 18.56 -1.57
CA ARG A 594 -1.58 19.92 -1.06
C ARG A 594 -2.57 20.74 -1.88
N ASP A 595 -2.37 20.81 -3.17
CA ASP A 595 -3.06 21.75 -4.06
C ASP A 595 -3.98 21.06 -5.07
N ARG A 596 -3.99 19.71 -5.11
CA ARG A 596 -4.66 18.91 -6.14
C ARG A 596 -4.17 19.23 -7.57
N SER A 597 -2.97 19.78 -7.68
CA SER A 597 -2.29 20.05 -8.93
C SER A 597 -1.24 18.99 -9.23
N VAL A 598 -1.03 18.67 -10.50
CA VAL A 598 0.06 17.79 -10.94
C VAL A 598 1.14 18.68 -11.55
N PRO A 599 2.38 18.62 -11.03
CA PRO A 599 3.47 19.36 -11.62
C PRO A 599 3.64 18.99 -13.10
N ARG A 600 3.96 19.97 -13.95
CA ARG A 600 4.19 19.75 -15.37
C ARG A 600 5.52 19.05 -15.64
N ARG A 601 5.61 17.83 -15.15
CA ARG A 601 6.76 16.93 -15.33
C ARG A 601 6.32 15.68 -16.05
N ALA A 602 7.14 15.21 -16.98
CA ALA A 602 6.88 14.00 -17.74
C ALA A 602 6.66 12.79 -16.81
N ALA A 603 7.47 12.64 -15.77
CA ALA A 603 7.35 11.58 -14.77
C ALA A 603 5.97 11.55 -14.08
N ALA A 604 5.45 12.73 -13.68
CA ALA A 604 4.14 12.83 -13.03
C ALA A 604 2.98 12.52 -13.98
N TYR A 605 3.08 12.99 -15.23
CA TYR A 605 2.08 12.73 -16.26
C TYR A 605 2.02 11.25 -16.63
N VAL A 606 3.17 10.61 -16.87
CA VAL A 606 3.23 9.17 -17.19
C VAL A 606 2.77 8.33 -16.02
N PHE A 607 3.16 8.67 -14.77
CA PHE A 607 2.65 8.01 -13.59
C PHE A 607 1.11 8.05 -13.55
N THR A 608 0.53 9.24 -13.73
CA THR A 608 -0.93 9.42 -13.72
C THR A 608 -1.60 8.65 -14.86
N LEU A 609 -0.99 8.61 -16.05
CA LEU A 609 -1.49 7.85 -17.19
C LEU A 609 -1.56 6.35 -16.89
N LEU A 610 -0.43 5.77 -16.46
CA LEU A 610 -0.35 4.33 -16.15
C LEU A 610 -1.27 3.94 -15.00
N HIS A 611 -1.30 4.74 -13.93
CA HIS A 611 -2.17 4.53 -12.80
C HIS A 611 -3.66 4.56 -13.19
N THR A 612 -4.06 5.57 -14.00
CA THR A 612 -5.43 5.66 -14.49
C THR A 612 -5.80 4.50 -15.43
N ALA A 613 -4.87 4.08 -16.29
CA ALA A 613 -5.07 2.93 -17.18
C ALA A 613 -5.19 1.61 -16.40
N ALA A 614 -4.40 1.44 -15.34
CA ALA A 614 -4.50 0.28 -14.46
C ALA A 614 -5.87 0.21 -13.78
N HIS A 615 -6.37 1.32 -13.21
CA HIS A 615 -7.70 1.39 -12.61
C HIS A 615 -8.81 1.14 -13.63
N HIS A 616 -8.68 1.63 -14.85
CA HIS A 616 -9.63 1.33 -15.92
C HIS A 616 -9.66 -0.17 -16.22
N LEU A 617 -8.51 -0.82 -16.35
CA LEU A 617 -8.42 -2.27 -16.55
C LEU A 617 -9.01 -3.05 -15.35
N ILE A 618 -8.74 -2.64 -14.11
CA ILE A 618 -9.35 -3.25 -12.90
C ILE A 618 -10.87 -3.17 -12.97
N THR A 619 -11.43 -2.02 -13.35
CA THR A 619 -12.88 -1.86 -13.48
C THR A 619 -13.46 -2.78 -14.54
N VAL A 620 -12.81 -2.91 -15.70
CA VAL A 620 -13.20 -3.84 -16.77
C VAL A 620 -13.10 -5.29 -16.29
N ALA A 621 -11.97 -5.67 -15.69
CA ALA A 621 -11.73 -7.03 -15.22
C ALA A 621 -12.73 -7.43 -14.11
N SER A 622 -13.03 -6.53 -13.18
CA SER A 622 -14.06 -6.75 -12.15
C SER A 622 -15.45 -7.00 -12.76
N ALA A 623 -15.86 -6.15 -13.70
CA ALA A 623 -17.15 -6.30 -14.37
C ALA A 623 -17.27 -7.60 -15.18
N MET A 624 -16.17 -8.13 -15.71
CA MET A 624 -16.14 -9.37 -16.49
C MET A 624 -16.04 -10.63 -15.63
N SER A 625 -15.26 -10.57 -14.56
CA SER A 625 -15.03 -11.73 -13.67
C SER A 625 -16.11 -11.92 -12.62
N GLY A 626 -16.88 -10.87 -12.32
CA GLY A 626 -17.75 -10.84 -11.15
C GLY A 626 -17.02 -10.74 -9.81
N LEU A 627 -15.72 -10.53 -9.83
CA LEU A 627 -14.92 -10.25 -8.61
C LEU A 627 -15.13 -8.80 -8.16
N ASP A 628 -15.12 -8.59 -6.85
CA ASP A 628 -15.14 -7.25 -6.27
C ASP A 628 -13.86 -6.47 -6.65
N LEU A 629 -13.95 -5.14 -6.79
CA LEU A 629 -12.80 -4.29 -7.07
C LEU A 629 -11.66 -4.44 -6.04
N SER A 630 -11.98 -4.77 -4.80
CA SER A 630 -11.00 -5.05 -3.75
C SER A 630 -10.20 -6.36 -3.96
N SER A 631 -10.70 -7.23 -4.86
CA SER A 631 -10.03 -8.49 -5.22
C SER A 631 -8.91 -8.29 -6.24
N PHE A 632 -8.63 -7.06 -6.65
CA PHE A 632 -7.54 -6.71 -7.54
C PHE A 632 -6.51 -5.83 -6.84
N GLY A 633 -5.29 -5.85 -7.36
CA GLY A 633 -4.21 -4.95 -7.01
C GLY A 633 -3.48 -4.51 -8.27
N GLU A 634 -2.69 -3.47 -8.13
CA GLU A 634 -1.90 -2.92 -9.23
C GLU A 634 -0.44 -2.77 -8.84
N HIS A 635 0.44 -2.80 -9.84
CA HIS A 635 1.83 -2.41 -9.72
C HIS A 635 2.25 -1.64 -10.97
N LEU A 636 2.99 -0.54 -10.79
CA LEU A 636 3.39 0.33 -11.88
C LEU A 636 4.90 0.21 -12.13
N PHE A 637 5.27 0.18 -13.40
CA PHE A 637 6.65 0.20 -13.90
C PHE A 637 6.82 1.43 -14.80
N VAL A 638 6.82 2.62 -14.18
CA VAL A 638 6.77 3.89 -14.90
C VAL A 638 7.89 4.05 -15.92
N PRO A 639 9.16 3.72 -15.60
CA PRO A 639 10.24 3.81 -16.59
C PRO A 639 10.04 2.93 -17.82
N ASP A 640 9.33 1.81 -17.67
CA ASP A 640 9.09 0.84 -18.75
C ASP A 640 7.71 1.04 -19.39
N LEU A 641 7.01 2.13 -19.06
CA LEU A 641 5.69 2.48 -19.55
C LEU A 641 4.67 1.35 -19.37
N ALA A 642 4.83 0.58 -18.30
CA ALA A 642 4.07 -0.64 -18.07
C ALA A 642 3.39 -0.66 -16.70
N PHE A 643 2.40 -1.53 -16.59
CA PHE A 643 1.74 -1.82 -15.32
C PHE A 643 1.27 -3.28 -15.28
N LEU A 644 1.08 -3.78 -14.07
CA LEU A 644 0.55 -5.10 -13.80
C LEU A 644 -0.71 -4.96 -12.95
N VAL A 645 -1.82 -5.48 -13.45
CA VAL A 645 -3.05 -5.67 -12.68
C VAL A 645 -3.13 -7.14 -12.30
N TYR A 646 -3.23 -7.45 -11.01
CA TYR A 646 -3.23 -8.82 -10.54
C TYR A 646 -4.38 -9.09 -9.56
N ARG A 647 -4.76 -10.36 -9.46
CA ARG A 647 -5.75 -10.80 -8.50
C ARG A 647 -5.14 -10.84 -7.10
N ARG A 648 -5.93 -10.42 -6.11
CA ARG A 648 -5.65 -10.56 -4.67
C ARG A 648 -6.55 -11.64 -4.08
N GLY A 649 -6.10 -12.28 -3.01
CA GLY A 649 -6.87 -13.28 -2.29
C GLY A 649 -6.78 -14.70 -2.85
N THR A 650 -7.13 -15.65 -1.99
CA THR A 650 -7.01 -17.10 -2.24
C THR A 650 -8.33 -17.78 -2.53
N THR A 651 -9.44 -17.03 -2.67
CA THR A 651 -10.75 -17.65 -2.98
C THR A 651 -10.69 -18.28 -4.35
N MET A 652 -10.77 -19.59 -4.40
CA MET A 652 -10.71 -20.40 -5.64
C MET A 652 -12.00 -20.35 -6.47
N ASP A 653 -13.02 -19.67 -5.99
CA ASP A 653 -14.37 -20.00 -6.36
C ASP A 653 -14.95 -19.26 -7.57
N LEU A 654 -14.41 -18.11 -7.99
CA LEU A 654 -14.93 -17.40 -9.16
C LEU A 654 -13.84 -16.54 -9.82
N GLY A 655 -13.83 -16.49 -11.17
CA GLY A 655 -13.15 -15.44 -11.89
C GLY A 655 -11.62 -15.57 -12.01
N ASN A 656 -11.14 -16.63 -12.63
CA ASN A 656 -9.77 -16.73 -13.10
C ASN A 656 -9.52 -15.70 -14.21
N LEU A 657 -8.45 -14.88 -14.10
CA LEU A 657 -8.08 -13.94 -15.17
C LEU A 657 -7.77 -14.66 -16.48
N SER A 658 -7.25 -15.87 -16.42
CA SER A 658 -7.04 -16.73 -17.58
C SER A 658 -8.34 -17.08 -18.30
N SER A 659 -9.49 -17.07 -17.64
CA SER A 659 -10.78 -17.31 -18.31
C SER A 659 -11.14 -16.17 -19.26
N MET A 660 -10.67 -14.96 -19.03
CA MET A 660 -10.88 -13.80 -19.91
C MET A 660 -10.04 -13.85 -21.19
N TRP A 661 -9.08 -14.79 -21.26
CA TRP A 661 -8.32 -15.09 -22.47
C TRP A 661 -9.06 -16.07 -23.39
N ARG A 662 -10.29 -16.43 -23.02
CA ARG A 662 -11.14 -17.35 -23.78
C ARG A 662 -12.55 -16.81 -23.89
N GLU A 663 -13.15 -17.03 -25.03
CA GLU A 663 -14.57 -16.78 -25.29
C GLU A 663 -15.25 -18.11 -25.66
N ARG A 664 -16.28 -18.52 -24.91
CA ARG A 664 -17.05 -19.74 -25.15
C ARG A 664 -16.19 -21.01 -25.33
N GLY A 665 -15.08 -21.08 -24.59
CA GLY A 665 -14.14 -22.20 -24.67
C GLY A 665 -13.03 -22.08 -25.74
N HIS A 666 -13.10 -21.08 -26.63
CA HIS A 666 -12.06 -20.79 -27.63
C HIS A 666 -11.07 -19.71 -27.14
N PRO A 667 -9.80 -19.76 -27.60
CA PRO A 667 -8.85 -18.67 -27.31
C PRO A 667 -9.36 -17.36 -27.91
N SER A 668 -9.51 -16.34 -27.06
CA SER A 668 -9.85 -14.97 -27.47
C SER A 668 -8.68 -14.00 -27.33
N PHE A 669 -7.59 -14.45 -26.73
CA PHE A 669 -6.36 -13.68 -26.51
C PHE A 669 -6.60 -12.32 -25.81
N GLY A 670 -7.61 -12.25 -24.92
CA GLY A 670 -8.02 -11.05 -24.24
C GLY A 670 -8.84 -10.07 -25.08
N ASN A 671 -9.35 -10.50 -26.24
CA ASN A 671 -10.10 -9.67 -27.15
C ASN A 671 -11.29 -8.95 -26.50
N ASP A 672 -12.05 -9.63 -25.64
CA ASP A 672 -13.22 -9.04 -24.95
C ASP A 672 -12.82 -7.99 -23.90
N VAL A 673 -11.69 -8.21 -23.23
CA VAL A 673 -11.14 -7.22 -22.28
C VAL A 673 -10.78 -5.95 -23.04
N LEU A 674 -10.06 -6.09 -24.16
CA LEU A 674 -9.66 -4.97 -25.02
C LEU A 674 -10.86 -4.25 -25.62
N ASP A 675 -11.88 -4.99 -26.08
CA ASP A 675 -13.12 -4.40 -26.61
C ASP A 675 -13.82 -3.51 -25.58
N ARG A 676 -13.89 -3.97 -24.33
CA ARG A 676 -14.48 -3.18 -23.25
C ARG A 676 -13.62 -1.99 -22.82
N MET A 677 -12.30 -2.08 -22.99
CA MET A 677 -11.40 -0.94 -22.78
C MET A 677 -11.54 0.10 -23.89
N VAL A 678 -11.70 -0.29 -25.15
CA VAL A 678 -11.95 0.63 -26.29
C VAL A 678 -13.30 1.31 -26.18
N ASN A 679 -14.31 0.63 -25.64
CA ASN A 679 -15.66 1.15 -25.46
C ASN A 679 -16.00 1.44 -23.99
N PRO A 680 -15.35 2.43 -23.38
CA PRO A 680 -15.41 2.63 -21.94
C PRO A 680 -16.72 3.32 -21.54
N SER A 681 -17.81 2.56 -21.39
CA SER A 681 -19.04 3.09 -20.81
C SER A 681 -18.81 3.63 -19.39
N SER A 682 -17.89 3.00 -18.65
CA SER A 682 -17.46 3.44 -17.31
C SER A 682 -16.76 4.80 -17.31
N LEU A 683 -16.02 5.14 -18.35
CA LEU A 683 -15.34 6.43 -18.44
C LEU A 683 -16.26 7.57 -18.97
N ARG A 684 -17.44 7.24 -19.50
CA ARG A 684 -18.43 8.22 -19.99
C ARG A 684 -19.40 8.62 -18.87
N CYS A 685 -18.87 9.18 -17.78
CA CYS A 685 -19.71 9.64 -16.70
C CYS A 685 -20.59 10.83 -17.10
N GLY A 686 -21.91 10.75 -16.85
CA GLY A 686 -22.87 11.83 -17.12
C GLY A 686 -22.83 13.00 -16.13
N SER A 687 -22.06 12.90 -15.06
CA SER A 687 -21.99 13.90 -13.97
C SER A 687 -20.84 14.90 -14.17
N GLU A 688 -20.73 15.50 -15.36
CA GLU A 688 -19.58 16.30 -15.77
C GLU A 688 -19.12 17.37 -14.76
N SER A 689 -20.02 18.07 -14.10
CA SER A 689 -19.66 19.15 -13.18
C SER A 689 -19.02 18.67 -11.88
N VAL A 690 -19.56 17.64 -11.25
CA VAL A 690 -19.04 17.13 -9.97
C VAL A 690 -17.75 16.31 -10.18
N CYS A 691 -17.70 15.50 -11.24
CA CYS A 691 -16.55 14.68 -11.56
C CYS A 691 -15.33 15.54 -11.93
N ASN A 692 -15.54 16.61 -12.70
CA ASN A 692 -14.49 17.58 -13.04
C ASN A 692 -13.95 18.31 -11.80
N GLN A 693 -14.83 18.66 -10.85
CA GLN A 693 -14.41 19.23 -9.57
C GLN A 693 -13.52 18.31 -8.73
N ARG A 694 -13.56 17.01 -8.97
CA ARG A 694 -12.77 15.97 -8.28
C ARG A 694 -11.58 15.49 -9.12
N GLY A 695 -11.15 16.21 -10.12
CA GLY A 695 -10.03 15.83 -10.98
C GLY A 695 -10.37 14.76 -12.02
N GLY A 696 -11.67 14.53 -12.33
CA GLY A 696 -12.09 13.54 -13.31
C GLY A 696 -12.01 12.09 -12.83
N ALA A 697 -12.04 11.84 -11.53
CA ALA A 697 -12.11 10.51 -10.94
C ALA A 697 -13.21 10.45 -9.87
N CYS A 698 -14.05 9.41 -9.93
CA CYS A 698 -15.12 9.16 -8.95
C CYS A 698 -15.35 7.64 -8.78
N PRO A 699 -16.12 7.22 -7.74
CA PRO A 699 -16.42 5.81 -7.52
C PRO A 699 -17.07 5.10 -8.72
N ASP A 700 -17.82 5.83 -9.55
CA ASP A 700 -18.55 5.25 -10.68
C ASP A 700 -17.66 4.99 -11.91
N CYS A 701 -16.41 5.50 -11.92
CA CYS A 701 -15.54 5.37 -13.07
C CYS A 701 -14.15 4.79 -12.79
N LEU A 702 -13.44 5.26 -11.77
CA LEU A 702 -12.02 4.96 -11.59
C LEU A 702 -11.62 4.61 -10.16
N LEU A 703 -12.37 5.06 -9.13
CA LEU A 703 -11.95 4.81 -7.76
C LEU A 703 -12.19 3.34 -7.39
N ILE A 704 -11.17 2.71 -6.85
CA ILE A 704 -11.21 1.37 -6.27
C ILE A 704 -11.03 1.48 -4.75
N PRO A 705 -11.28 0.42 -3.97
CA PRO A 705 -10.98 0.44 -2.54
C PRO A 705 -9.54 0.85 -2.27
N GLU A 706 -9.34 1.77 -1.33
CA GLU A 706 -8.01 2.37 -1.05
C GLU A 706 -6.92 1.32 -0.74
N SER A 707 -7.32 0.18 -0.17
CA SER A 707 -6.41 -0.94 0.11
C SER A 707 -5.92 -1.67 -1.16
N ALA A 708 -6.59 -1.48 -2.29
CA ALA A 708 -6.26 -2.10 -3.57
C ALA A 708 -5.40 -1.19 -4.46
N CYS A 709 -5.32 0.11 -4.13
CA CYS A 709 -4.61 1.12 -4.91
C CYS A 709 -3.27 1.48 -4.27
N LEU A 710 -2.22 1.60 -5.08
CA LEU A 710 -0.87 1.98 -4.66
C LEU A 710 -0.82 3.34 -3.95
N THR A 711 -1.61 4.32 -4.42
CA THR A 711 -1.58 5.71 -3.94
C THR A 711 -2.88 6.13 -3.26
N ARG A 712 -3.73 5.19 -2.86
CA ARG A 712 -5.04 5.46 -2.24
C ARG A 712 -5.93 6.36 -3.09
N ASN A 713 -6.01 6.04 -4.38
CA ASN A 713 -6.78 6.78 -5.39
C ASN A 713 -6.30 8.23 -5.63
N GLU A 714 -5.06 8.56 -5.27
CA GLU A 714 -4.44 9.83 -5.63
C GLU A 714 -3.80 9.75 -7.02
N LEU A 715 -3.62 10.88 -7.70
CA LEU A 715 -3.08 10.95 -9.06
C LEU A 715 -3.86 10.11 -10.08
N LEU A 716 -5.17 10.21 -10.04
CA LEU A 716 -6.07 9.61 -11.02
C LEU A 716 -6.79 10.72 -11.79
N SER A 717 -6.88 10.57 -13.09
CA SER A 717 -7.68 11.47 -13.91
C SER A 717 -8.16 10.78 -15.18
N ARG A 718 -9.48 10.67 -15.35
CA ARG A 718 -10.09 10.19 -16.58
C ARG A 718 -9.62 10.95 -17.84
N SER A 719 -9.34 12.23 -17.69
CA SER A 719 -8.94 13.10 -18.79
C SER A 719 -7.63 12.68 -19.46
N VAL A 720 -6.72 12.02 -18.75
CA VAL A 720 -5.47 11.51 -19.35
C VAL A 720 -5.73 10.39 -20.36
N LEU A 721 -6.84 9.66 -20.23
CA LEU A 721 -7.22 8.61 -21.17
C LEU A 721 -8.08 9.14 -22.32
N ILE A 722 -9.13 9.92 -22.03
CA ILE A 722 -10.17 10.28 -23.03
C ILE A 722 -10.34 11.78 -23.29
N GLY A 723 -9.47 12.62 -22.77
CA GLY A 723 -9.40 14.04 -23.10
C GLY A 723 -10.59 14.91 -22.69
N ARG A 724 -11.65 14.36 -22.14
CA ARG A 724 -12.85 15.09 -21.77
C ARG A 724 -12.84 15.52 -20.32
N GLY A 725 -13.01 16.81 -20.07
CA GLY A 725 -13.05 17.40 -18.74
C GLY A 725 -11.78 18.17 -18.42
N LEU A 726 -11.90 19.12 -17.50
CA LEU A 726 -10.79 19.89 -16.97
C LEU A 726 -10.18 19.12 -15.80
N PRO A 727 -8.98 18.62 -15.92
CA PRO A 727 -8.30 18.17 -14.73
C PRO A 727 -8.00 19.39 -13.86
N ARG A 728 -8.42 19.37 -12.60
CA ARG A 728 -8.13 20.42 -11.62
C ARG A 728 -6.63 20.63 -11.37
N TRP A 729 -5.82 19.77 -11.89
CA TRP A 729 -4.39 19.73 -11.66
C TRP A 729 -3.56 20.43 -12.73
N ASP A 730 -4.22 21.08 -13.70
CA ASP A 730 -3.53 21.94 -14.68
C ASP A 730 -4.22 23.31 -14.75
N ASP A 731 -3.80 24.24 -13.90
CA ASP A 731 -4.35 25.61 -13.84
C ASP A 731 -4.10 26.43 -15.10
N VAL A 732 -3.24 25.96 -16.00
CA VAL A 732 -2.81 26.71 -17.20
C VAL A 732 -3.62 26.32 -18.42
N ARG A 733 -4.36 25.20 -18.37
CA ARG A 733 -5.10 24.66 -19.53
C ARG A 733 -6.56 24.46 -19.26
N THR A 734 -7.32 24.74 -20.31
CA THR A 734 -8.75 24.48 -20.35
C THR A 734 -9.10 23.05 -20.75
N SER A 735 -8.15 22.29 -21.31
CA SER A 735 -8.35 20.87 -21.70
C SER A 735 -7.02 20.14 -21.87
N ILE A 736 -7.05 18.83 -21.67
CA ILE A 736 -5.98 17.89 -21.99
C ILE A 736 -6.42 16.98 -23.14
N ILE A 737 -5.50 16.61 -24.02
CA ILE A 737 -5.73 15.61 -25.07
C ILE A 737 -5.54 14.24 -24.43
N GLY A 738 -6.52 13.35 -24.60
CA GLY A 738 -6.48 11.99 -24.04
C GLY A 738 -5.49 11.09 -24.79
N TYR A 739 -4.89 10.17 -24.06
CA TYR A 739 -3.95 9.20 -24.64
C TYR A 739 -4.63 8.31 -25.69
N PHE A 740 -5.83 7.80 -25.41
CA PHE A 740 -6.59 6.97 -26.35
C PHE A 740 -7.05 7.75 -27.58
N GLU A 741 -7.21 9.07 -27.49
CA GLU A 741 -7.54 9.90 -28.65
C GLU A 741 -6.36 9.93 -29.65
N ILE A 742 -5.14 10.11 -29.15
CA ILE A 742 -3.93 10.09 -29.99
C ILE A 742 -3.69 8.70 -30.58
N ALA A 743 -3.86 7.65 -29.77
CA ALA A 743 -3.73 6.28 -30.25
C ALA A 743 -4.72 5.98 -31.38
N ALA A 744 -5.98 6.37 -31.22
CA ALA A 744 -7.02 6.18 -32.24
C ALA A 744 -6.74 6.99 -33.50
N GLU A 745 -6.27 8.25 -33.40
CA GLU A 745 -5.85 9.06 -34.52
C GLU A 745 -4.75 8.39 -35.35
N ARG A 746 -3.73 7.86 -34.67
CA ARG A 746 -2.65 7.09 -35.30
C ARG A 746 -3.14 5.80 -35.98
N ALA A 747 -3.97 5.05 -35.27
CA ALA A 747 -4.54 3.80 -35.80
C ALA A 747 -5.35 4.05 -37.07
N LEU A 748 -6.11 5.16 -37.14
CA LEU A 748 -6.87 5.56 -38.30
C LEU A 748 -5.98 6.06 -39.46
N ALA A 749 -4.89 6.78 -39.15
CA ALA A 749 -3.94 7.23 -40.14
C ALA A 749 -3.14 6.10 -40.80
N ASN A 750 -2.91 5.02 -40.08
CA ASN A 750 -2.18 3.82 -40.54
C ASN A 750 -3.12 2.72 -41.10
N ALA A 751 -4.44 2.95 -41.07
CA ALA A 751 -5.38 1.99 -41.66
C ALA A 751 -5.21 2.01 -43.20
N PRO A 752 -5.07 0.80 -43.85
CA PRO A 752 -4.82 0.67 -45.27
C PRO A 752 -5.96 1.21 -46.15
#